data_9676255eac8f74e5459408d7d520d360
#
_entry.id   9676255eac8f74e5459408d7d520d360
#
_cell.length_a   1.000
_cell.length_b   1.000
_cell.length_c   1.000
_cell.angle_alpha   90.00
_cell.angle_beta   90.00
_cell.angle_gamma   90.00
#
_symmetry.space_group_name_H-M   'P 1'
#
loop_
_entity.id
_entity.type
_entity.pdbx_description
1 polymer ?
#
loop_
_entity_poly.entity_id
_entity_poly.type
_entity_poly.pdbx_seq_one_letter_code
_entity_poly.pdbx_strand_id
1 'polypeptide(L)'
;NFAYKAAVSGATSDFTAASRLNVIRWADETSDHDFYAYYPYTEMAAADVTAVPVSVPAVQTRSESDPLATLAALDFLYAAARGIKKADDAVNLQFKHLFSALEIRLTTDLRAKLEGVIFRCVSNENAAVSMENATVDLRTGEMNVSEAVVSNAVRLDCAGNTSDTEALVLHLVVTSGHAGETFEAVALVNGKEYVFATVKAPADGGIPTGKTVVVEGEATLDPEDALPVIDLSAEGTANTYYADAANTFYRFRADVKGNGKALTCGGLSYTEEDLRIEPKAALVLWYSCLQTSYLPWIQASPVVLSSVKFKKDGYIYFDTPETFVNGNVVIVAIDKELGYDQIEADADKRITNAEVLWSWNIVFSEGYDPDAAENWIVKGGYTWMNRDLGALIDPEQAYIGGQLNNVALASTTGNCYQWGRKDPFPGLPDYTSVQVSYMTGLWFAPAYTPIPALDRGTFEAWGREAHHQIIGNTKATVAIDINTALGTGYVSQDAFDLGRANPHLWLYKNENYLTDKAGLAAWGNPSKDAHGVKTIYDPCPRGWKVMSSQAWIALTDNETPDAVVATTMRGILLDNKWYFPLTGGAQHVRNSDGGSNGYTGSCGVEVCTAYYMDGPDYSPWGRVGAFKAAPNYKEGDSVTCQSQNTYSDRGASVRCIRIDE
;
A
#
# COMPACT_ATOMS: atom_id res chain seq x y z
N ASN A 1 33.69 11.77 -47.92
CA ASN A 1 32.39 11.88 -47.26
C ASN A 1 32.02 13.35 -47.10
N PHE A 2 30.88 13.78 -47.64
CA PHE A 2 30.43 15.17 -47.66
C PHE A 2 29.00 15.26 -47.05
N ALA A 3 28.80 16.19 -46.14
CA ALA A 3 27.49 16.42 -45.49
C ALA A 3 26.60 17.35 -46.33
N TYR A 4 25.39 16.94 -46.61
CA TYR A 4 24.36 17.72 -47.29
C TYR A 4 23.12 17.85 -46.39
N LYS A 5 22.37 18.91 -46.60
CA LYS A 5 21.09 19.17 -45.89
C LYS A 5 19.96 19.18 -46.91
N ALA A 6 18.86 18.52 -46.57
CA ALA A 6 17.62 18.67 -47.29
C ALA A 6 17.07 20.09 -47.13
N ALA A 7 16.60 20.68 -48.20
CA ALA A 7 16.00 22.03 -48.18
C ALA A 7 14.64 22.06 -47.49
N VAL A 8 13.88 20.97 -47.61
CA VAL A 8 12.59 20.78 -46.96
C VAL A 8 12.45 19.33 -46.46
N SER A 9 11.65 19.14 -45.43
CA SER A 9 11.24 17.80 -44.97
C SER A 9 10.09 17.31 -45.83
N GLY A 10 10.21 16.09 -46.38
CA GLY A 10 9.16 15.51 -47.22
C GLY A 10 9.68 14.38 -48.11
N ALA A 11 8.80 13.83 -48.93
CA ALA A 11 9.11 12.73 -49.84
C ALA A 11 10.14 13.11 -50.96
N THR A 12 10.25 14.39 -51.27
CA THR A 12 11.23 14.95 -52.20
C THR A 12 11.83 16.22 -51.63
N SER A 13 13.11 16.44 -51.84
CA SER A 13 13.80 17.64 -51.39
C SER A 13 15.03 17.89 -52.25
N ASP A 14 15.35 19.16 -52.47
CA ASP A 14 16.67 19.54 -52.95
C ASP A 14 17.70 19.45 -51.81
N PHE A 15 18.92 19.10 -52.13
CA PHE A 15 20.01 18.97 -51.16
C PHE A 15 21.06 20.07 -51.39
N THR A 16 21.42 20.73 -50.33
CA THR A 16 22.48 21.75 -50.32
C THR A 16 23.64 21.32 -49.43
N ALA A 17 24.87 21.67 -49.81
CA ALA A 17 26.03 21.37 -48.98
C ALA A 17 25.90 21.98 -47.60
N ALA A 18 26.17 21.20 -46.55
CA ALA A 18 26.05 21.63 -45.17
C ALA A 18 27.03 22.77 -44.81
N SER A 19 28.15 22.85 -45.51
CA SER A 19 29.14 23.93 -45.42
C SER A 19 29.89 24.07 -46.74
N ARG A 20 30.67 25.15 -46.86
CA ARG A 20 31.55 25.38 -48.06
C ARG A 20 32.58 24.26 -48.23
N LEU A 21 32.93 23.52 -47.23
CA LEU A 21 33.88 22.40 -47.28
C LEU A 21 33.22 21.11 -47.80
N ASN A 22 31.88 21.03 -47.78
CA ASN A 22 31.12 19.85 -48.20
C ASN A 22 30.65 19.91 -49.65
N VAL A 23 31.16 20.83 -50.45
CA VAL A 23 30.77 20.94 -51.87
C VAL A 23 31.46 19.87 -52.69
N ILE A 24 30.69 18.97 -53.32
CA ILE A 24 31.17 18.01 -54.31
C ILE A 24 31.41 18.74 -55.60
N ARG A 25 32.58 18.49 -56.24
CA ARG A 25 32.95 19.08 -57.54
C ARG A 25 33.11 17.97 -58.54
N TRP A 26 32.69 18.24 -59.75
CA TRP A 26 32.98 17.38 -60.92
C TRP A 26 34.44 17.26 -61.11
N ALA A 27 34.93 16.04 -61.36
CA ALA A 27 36.37 15.81 -61.69
C ALA A 27 36.68 16.29 -63.07
N ASP A 28 35.79 16.06 -64.03
CA ASP A 28 35.86 16.56 -65.42
C ASP A 28 34.43 16.72 -66.01
N GLU A 29 34.32 17.16 -67.25
CA GLU A 29 33.05 17.47 -67.92
C GLU A 29 32.50 16.33 -68.78
N THR A 30 33.27 15.28 -69.01
CA THR A 30 32.97 14.27 -70.05
C THR A 30 32.81 12.86 -69.46
N SER A 31 33.48 12.57 -68.39
CA SER A 31 33.45 11.25 -67.77
C SER A 31 32.13 10.99 -67.02
N ASP A 32 31.81 9.72 -66.97
CA ASP A 32 30.69 9.23 -66.12
C ASP A 32 31.14 9.25 -64.66
N HIS A 33 30.28 9.75 -63.79
CA HIS A 33 30.50 9.81 -62.35
C HIS A 33 29.39 9.05 -61.63
N ASP A 34 29.75 8.33 -60.56
CA ASP A 34 28.84 7.64 -59.70
C ASP A 34 28.68 8.40 -58.36
N PHE A 35 27.45 8.63 -57.93
CA PHE A 35 27.11 9.29 -56.68
C PHE A 35 26.44 8.29 -55.76
N TYR A 36 26.94 8.23 -54.53
CA TYR A 36 26.39 7.42 -53.45
C TYR A 36 26.03 8.29 -52.25
N ALA A 37 24.89 8.09 -51.66
CA ALA A 37 24.40 8.85 -50.50
C ALA A 37 23.81 7.94 -49.45
N TYR A 38 23.91 8.38 -48.21
CA TYR A 38 23.27 7.70 -47.06
C TYR A 38 22.83 8.70 -46.00
N TYR A 39 21.90 8.29 -45.16
CA TYR A 39 21.36 9.01 -44.03
C TYR A 39 21.13 8.00 -42.89
N PRO A 40 21.32 8.38 -41.59
CA PRO A 40 21.87 9.66 -41.12
C PRO A 40 23.35 9.85 -41.45
N TYR A 41 23.78 11.12 -41.58
CA TYR A 41 25.18 11.42 -41.88
C TYR A 41 26.07 11.08 -40.66
N THR A 42 27.12 10.31 -40.92
CA THR A 42 28.22 10.04 -39.98
C THR A 42 29.53 10.36 -40.62
N GLU A 43 30.45 11.00 -39.90
CA GLU A 43 31.80 11.27 -40.40
C GLU A 43 32.60 9.96 -40.36
N MET A 44 33.19 9.63 -41.51
CA MET A 44 34.01 8.42 -41.63
C MET A 44 35.47 8.82 -41.90
N ALA A 45 36.41 8.15 -41.24
CA ALA A 45 37.85 8.39 -41.40
C ALA A 45 38.34 8.05 -42.83
N ALA A 46 37.72 7.08 -43.50
CA ALA A 46 37.94 6.73 -44.91
C ALA A 46 36.59 6.44 -45.56
N ALA A 47 36.30 7.09 -46.67
CA ALA A 47 35.04 6.90 -47.40
C ALA A 47 35.13 5.64 -48.26
N ASP A 48 34.71 4.52 -47.73
CA ASP A 48 34.52 3.27 -48.46
C ASP A 48 33.02 3.01 -48.70
N VAL A 49 32.56 3.22 -49.91
CA VAL A 49 31.18 3.02 -50.32
C VAL A 49 30.73 1.55 -50.25
N THR A 50 31.68 0.62 -50.14
CA THR A 50 31.41 -0.83 -50.04
C THR A 50 31.28 -1.32 -48.60
N ALA A 51 31.62 -0.47 -47.64
CA ALA A 51 31.64 -0.86 -46.23
C ALA A 51 31.20 0.30 -45.29
N VAL A 52 30.05 0.90 -45.56
CA VAL A 52 29.51 1.96 -44.71
C VAL A 52 28.93 1.36 -43.43
N PRO A 53 29.36 1.80 -42.23
CA PRO A 53 28.87 1.27 -40.98
C PRO A 53 27.35 1.49 -40.81
N VAL A 54 26.66 0.44 -40.40
CA VAL A 54 25.21 0.48 -40.08
C VAL A 54 24.93 -0.25 -38.78
N SER A 55 23.92 0.20 -38.04
CA SER A 55 23.54 -0.37 -36.74
C SER A 55 22.04 -0.21 -36.47
N VAL A 56 21.44 -1.24 -35.90
CA VAL A 56 20.19 -1.21 -35.22
C VAL A 56 20.46 -1.60 -33.75
N PRO A 57 20.67 -0.65 -32.84
CA PRO A 57 21.05 -0.93 -31.47
C PRO A 57 20.01 -1.80 -30.75
N ALA A 58 20.47 -2.73 -29.93
CA ALA A 58 19.60 -3.54 -29.09
C ALA A 58 18.85 -2.72 -28.03
N VAL A 59 19.43 -1.57 -27.64
CA VAL A 59 18.77 -0.59 -26.74
C VAL A 59 18.67 0.74 -27.49
N GLN A 60 17.46 1.22 -27.63
CA GLN A 60 17.10 2.51 -28.22
C GLN A 60 16.48 3.39 -27.14
N THR A 61 16.54 4.72 -27.27
CA THR A 61 16.05 5.65 -26.27
C THR A 61 14.97 6.55 -26.86
N ARG A 62 13.83 6.65 -26.18
CA ARG A 62 12.77 7.58 -26.54
C ARG A 62 13.14 8.99 -26.14
N SER A 63 12.89 9.95 -27.04
CA SER A 63 12.93 11.37 -26.70
C SER A 63 11.54 11.83 -26.25
N GLU A 64 11.46 12.55 -25.14
CA GLU A 64 10.19 13.15 -24.65
C GLU A 64 9.76 14.35 -25.52
N SER A 65 10.72 15.09 -26.03
CA SER A 65 10.45 16.31 -26.82
C SER A 65 10.16 16.03 -28.29
N ASP A 66 10.59 14.88 -28.82
CA ASP A 66 10.38 14.48 -30.21
C ASP A 66 10.17 12.95 -30.30
N PRO A 67 8.93 12.49 -30.39
CA PRO A 67 8.59 11.06 -30.49
C PRO A 67 9.20 10.36 -31.69
N LEU A 68 9.59 11.10 -32.73
CA LEU A 68 10.19 10.57 -33.98
C LEU A 68 11.72 10.62 -33.97
N ALA A 69 12.34 11.16 -32.93
CA ALA A 69 13.80 11.31 -32.87
C ALA A 69 14.54 9.98 -33.01
N THR A 70 14.01 8.89 -32.47
CA THR A 70 14.59 7.54 -32.59
C THR A 70 14.59 7.08 -34.04
N LEU A 71 13.50 7.28 -34.79
CA LEU A 71 13.47 6.98 -36.24
C LEU A 71 14.45 7.86 -37.01
N ALA A 72 14.46 9.15 -36.74
CA ALA A 72 15.36 10.09 -37.41
C ALA A 72 16.86 9.75 -37.21
N ALA A 73 17.19 9.15 -36.06
CA ALA A 73 18.59 8.78 -35.76
C ALA A 73 19.01 7.41 -36.30
N LEU A 74 18.06 6.46 -36.46
CA LEU A 74 18.38 5.05 -36.68
C LEU A 74 17.85 4.49 -38.02
N ASP A 75 16.88 5.15 -38.66
CA ASP A 75 16.34 4.72 -39.94
C ASP A 75 17.35 5.01 -41.05
N PHE A 76 18.14 3.98 -41.43
CA PHE A 76 19.20 4.12 -42.41
C PHE A 76 18.64 4.11 -43.83
N LEU A 77 18.97 5.19 -44.57
CA LEU A 77 18.63 5.35 -45.98
C LEU A 77 19.87 5.33 -46.83
N TYR A 78 19.80 4.72 -48.02
CA TYR A 78 20.87 4.78 -48.99
C TYR A 78 20.35 5.03 -50.41
N ALA A 79 21.18 5.64 -51.24
CA ALA A 79 20.90 5.89 -52.66
C ALA A 79 22.15 5.79 -53.50
N ALA A 80 21.97 5.41 -54.76
CA ALA A 80 23.02 5.40 -55.78
C ALA A 80 22.50 5.99 -57.09
N ALA A 81 23.26 6.89 -57.71
CA ALA A 81 23.05 7.36 -59.07
C ALA A 81 24.34 7.16 -59.84
N ARG A 82 24.30 6.41 -60.93
CA ARG A 82 25.46 5.98 -61.69
C ARG A 82 25.48 6.52 -63.10
N GLY A 83 26.71 6.72 -63.68
CA GLY A 83 26.87 7.12 -65.02
C GLY A 83 26.41 8.55 -65.30
N ILE A 84 26.45 9.42 -64.35
CA ILE A 84 25.94 10.80 -64.41
C ILE A 84 27.08 11.69 -65.01
N LYS A 85 26.72 12.49 -65.98
CA LYS A 85 27.64 13.48 -66.57
C LYS A 85 27.37 14.90 -66.11
N LYS A 86 28.35 15.77 -66.10
CA LYS A 86 28.21 17.18 -65.77
C LYS A 86 27.15 17.90 -66.59
N ALA A 87 26.91 17.45 -67.79
CA ALA A 87 25.89 17.99 -68.71
C ALA A 87 24.48 17.66 -68.31
N ASP A 88 24.27 16.73 -67.35
CA ASP A 88 22.94 16.40 -66.80
C ASP A 88 22.48 17.54 -65.87
N ASP A 89 21.22 17.89 -65.97
CA ASP A 89 20.65 19.05 -65.20
C ASP A 89 20.76 18.91 -63.70
N ALA A 90 20.60 17.67 -63.17
CA ALA A 90 20.67 17.39 -61.74
C ALA A 90 21.04 15.93 -61.47
N VAL A 91 21.66 15.67 -60.30
CA VAL A 91 21.88 14.33 -59.77
C VAL A 91 20.64 13.92 -58.98
N ASN A 92 19.83 13.03 -59.52
CA ASN A 92 18.66 12.52 -58.87
C ASN A 92 18.98 11.26 -58.03
N LEU A 93 18.75 11.34 -56.72
CA LEU A 93 18.99 10.25 -55.78
C LEU A 93 17.66 9.68 -55.28
N GLN A 94 17.45 8.38 -55.46
CA GLN A 94 16.28 7.66 -54.94
C GLN A 94 16.71 6.90 -53.71
N PHE A 95 16.34 7.42 -52.55
CA PHE A 95 16.66 6.80 -51.26
C PHE A 95 15.79 5.57 -50.99
N LYS A 96 16.42 4.53 -50.50
CA LYS A 96 15.80 3.30 -50.04
C LYS A 96 16.12 3.13 -48.56
N HIS A 97 15.14 2.70 -47.79
CA HIS A 97 15.36 2.28 -46.41
C HIS A 97 16.12 0.94 -46.36
N LEU A 98 16.96 0.77 -45.37
CA LEU A 98 17.65 -0.49 -45.12
C LEU A 98 16.94 -1.33 -44.07
N PHE A 99 16.27 -0.69 -43.09
CA PHE A 99 15.60 -1.26 -41.96
C PHE A 99 14.10 -1.02 -42.01
N SER A 100 13.39 -1.47 -40.96
CA SER A 100 11.95 -1.29 -40.77
C SER A 100 11.66 -0.50 -39.50
N ALA A 101 10.61 0.29 -39.52
CA ALA A 101 10.09 0.97 -38.33
C ALA A 101 8.95 0.15 -37.68
N LEU A 102 8.93 0.14 -36.38
CA LEU A 102 7.77 -0.30 -35.61
C LEU A 102 7.10 0.91 -34.95
N GLU A 103 5.79 1.00 -35.06
CA GLU A 103 4.94 1.89 -34.29
C GLU A 103 4.17 1.05 -33.30
N ILE A 104 4.55 1.17 -32.03
CA ILE A 104 3.88 0.46 -30.94
C ILE A 104 2.82 1.37 -30.34
N ARG A 105 1.57 0.89 -30.30
CA ARG A 105 0.43 1.52 -29.63
C ARG A 105 0.05 0.73 -28.40
N LEU A 106 0.52 1.20 -27.26
CA LEU A 106 0.30 0.54 -25.96
C LEU A 106 -0.73 1.30 -25.15
N THR A 107 -1.77 0.58 -24.68
CA THR A 107 -2.67 1.04 -23.62
C THR A 107 -2.44 0.21 -22.36
N THR A 108 -2.70 0.82 -21.19
CA THR A 108 -2.74 0.11 -19.91
C THR A 108 -4.01 0.49 -19.17
N ASP A 109 -4.52 -0.43 -18.37
CA ASP A 109 -5.70 -0.22 -17.51
C ASP A 109 -5.36 0.60 -16.24
N LEU A 110 -4.09 0.87 -16.00
CA LEU A 110 -3.58 1.57 -14.83
C LEU A 110 -2.59 2.67 -15.22
N ARG A 111 -2.52 3.71 -14.39
CA ARG A 111 -1.47 4.74 -14.47
C ARG A 111 -0.13 4.14 -14.04
N ALA A 112 0.64 3.67 -15.00
CA ALA A 112 1.93 3.04 -14.74
C ALA A 112 3.07 3.88 -15.31
N LYS A 113 4.20 3.90 -14.60
CA LYS A 113 5.45 4.41 -15.13
C LYS A 113 6.09 3.34 -16.00
N LEU A 114 5.99 3.51 -17.31
CA LEU A 114 6.59 2.62 -18.28
C LEU A 114 8.10 2.85 -18.32
N GLU A 115 8.90 1.85 -17.94
CA GLU A 115 10.35 1.89 -18.03
C GLU A 115 10.81 1.71 -19.47
N GLY A 116 10.12 0.84 -20.21
CA GLY A 116 10.45 0.55 -21.60
C GLY A 116 9.47 -0.40 -22.26
N VAL A 117 9.73 -0.63 -23.55
CA VAL A 117 9.05 -1.66 -24.35
C VAL A 117 10.10 -2.55 -25.01
N ILE A 118 9.88 -3.85 -24.98
CA ILE A 118 10.73 -4.84 -25.64
C ILE A 118 9.94 -5.47 -26.77
N PHE A 119 10.55 -5.51 -27.97
CA PHE A 119 10.07 -6.30 -29.09
C PHE A 119 11.05 -7.43 -29.33
N ARG A 120 10.64 -8.67 -29.13
CA ARG A 120 11.52 -9.85 -29.18
C ARG A 120 10.96 -10.98 -30.04
N CYS A 121 11.82 -11.68 -30.76
CA CYS A 121 11.48 -12.91 -31.44
C CYS A 121 11.48 -14.07 -30.43
N VAL A 122 10.36 -14.79 -30.32
CA VAL A 122 10.19 -15.94 -29.38
C VAL A 122 10.25 -17.29 -30.08
N SER A 123 10.08 -17.34 -31.40
CA SER A 123 10.16 -18.57 -32.18
C SER A 123 11.57 -18.91 -32.64
N ASN A 124 12.50 -17.95 -32.62
CA ASN A 124 13.89 -18.12 -33.03
C ASN A 124 14.81 -17.24 -32.15
N GLU A 125 15.53 -17.86 -31.23
CA GLU A 125 16.45 -17.17 -30.32
C GLU A 125 17.67 -16.57 -31.00
N ASN A 126 17.98 -17.02 -32.24
CA ASN A 126 19.08 -16.50 -33.07
C ASN A 126 18.59 -15.46 -34.09
N ALA A 127 17.36 -15.02 -34.05
CA ALA A 127 16.86 -13.97 -34.92
C ALA A 127 17.63 -12.67 -34.70
N ALA A 128 18.10 -12.05 -35.80
CA ALA A 128 18.84 -10.81 -35.71
C ALA A 128 17.88 -9.61 -35.74
N VAL A 129 17.06 -9.41 -34.71
CA VAL A 129 16.09 -8.30 -34.60
C VAL A 129 16.80 -6.96 -34.39
N SER A 130 17.93 -6.97 -33.69
CA SER A 130 18.90 -5.88 -33.61
C SER A 130 20.23 -6.35 -34.15
N MET A 131 21.07 -5.39 -34.58
CA MET A 131 22.34 -5.67 -35.18
C MET A 131 23.30 -4.47 -35.04
N GLU A 132 24.48 -4.71 -34.48
CA GLU A 132 25.53 -3.72 -34.35
C GLU A 132 26.79 -4.18 -35.07
N ASN A 133 27.68 -3.24 -35.46
CA ASN A 133 28.93 -3.51 -36.16
C ASN A 133 28.76 -4.17 -37.55
N ALA A 134 27.64 -3.94 -38.22
CA ALA A 134 27.46 -4.34 -39.62
C ALA A 134 27.92 -3.22 -40.57
N THR A 135 28.13 -3.58 -41.83
CA THR A 135 28.39 -2.60 -42.89
C THR A 135 27.47 -2.86 -44.08
N VAL A 136 27.22 -1.81 -44.88
CA VAL A 136 26.42 -1.90 -46.09
C VAL A 136 27.22 -1.41 -47.30
N ASP A 137 27.13 -2.12 -48.43
CA ASP A 137 27.59 -1.66 -49.73
C ASP A 137 26.52 -0.74 -50.36
N LEU A 138 26.80 0.56 -50.44
CA LEU A 138 25.84 1.54 -51.01
C LEU A 138 25.56 1.29 -52.50
N ARG A 139 26.39 0.51 -53.18
CA ARG A 139 26.21 0.18 -54.60
C ARG A 139 25.06 -0.82 -54.82
N THR A 140 24.85 -1.71 -53.85
CA THR A 140 23.90 -2.81 -53.96
C THR A 140 22.81 -2.78 -52.88
N GLY A 141 23.14 -2.22 -51.72
CA GLY A 141 22.34 -2.30 -50.50
C GLY A 141 22.54 -3.60 -49.74
N GLU A 142 23.52 -4.43 -50.15
CA GLU A 142 23.83 -5.67 -49.44
C GLU A 142 24.60 -5.39 -48.16
N MET A 143 24.18 -6.04 -47.07
CA MET A 143 24.84 -5.93 -45.76
C MET A 143 25.90 -7.02 -45.58
N ASN A 144 27.03 -6.63 -45.01
CA ASN A 144 28.00 -7.57 -44.47
C ASN A 144 27.83 -7.64 -42.97
N VAL A 145 27.44 -8.82 -42.47
CA VAL A 145 27.15 -9.11 -41.08
C VAL A 145 28.17 -10.04 -40.41
N SER A 146 29.33 -10.29 -41.06
CA SER A 146 30.33 -11.22 -40.52
C SER A 146 30.89 -10.83 -39.15
N GLU A 147 30.97 -9.56 -38.88
CA GLU A 147 31.42 -8.97 -37.59
C GLU A 147 30.28 -8.46 -36.72
N ALA A 148 29.02 -8.67 -37.15
CA ALA A 148 27.87 -8.10 -36.47
C ALA A 148 27.58 -8.80 -35.12
N VAL A 149 27.27 -8.00 -34.12
CA VAL A 149 26.68 -8.45 -32.88
C VAL A 149 25.17 -8.37 -33.02
N VAL A 150 24.49 -9.51 -32.91
CA VAL A 150 23.04 -9.61 -33.11
C VAL A 150 22.32 -9.96 -31.81
N SER A 151 21.07 -9.49 -31.69
CA SER A 151 20.17 -9.89 -30.62
C SER A 151 18.78 -10.17 -31.18
N ASN A 152 18.07 -11.14 -30.57
CA ASN A 152 16.70 -11.46 -30.94
C ASN A 152 15.67 -10.46 -30.38
N ALA A 153 16.13 -9.34 -29.81
CA ALA A 153 15.29 -8.32 -29.22
C ALA A 153 15.80 -6.90 -29.46
N VAL A 154 14.86 -5.96 -29.46
CA VAL A 154 15.11 -4.53 -29.33
C VAL A 154 14.33 -4.01 -28.15
N ARG A 155 14.98 -3.22 -27.30
CA ARG A 155 14.36 -2.52 -26.20
C ARG A 155 14.34 -1.01 -26.47
N LEU A 156 13.21 -0.37 -26.23
CA LEU A 156 13.09 1.09 -26.19
C LEU A 156 12.98 1.53 -24.73
N ASP A 157 13.95 2.30 -24.24
CA ASP A 157 13.89 2.92 -22.92
C ASP A 157 12.98 4.16 -22.96
N CYS A 158 11.99 4.22 -22.07
CA CYS A 158 10.93 5.22 -22.06
C CYS A 158 11.08 6.29 -20.97
N ALA A 159 12.18 6.28 -20.20
CA ALA A 159 12.48 7.26 -19.13
C ALA A 159 11.34 7.46 -18.11
N GLY A 160 10.50 6.45 -17.89
CA GLY A 160 9.44 6.47 -16.87
C GLY A 160 8.21 7.30 -17.23
N ASN A 161 7.89 7.44 -18.52
CA ASN A 161 6.66 8.09 -18.95
C ASN A 161 5.41 7.36 -18.48
N THR A 162 4.43 8.09 -17.96
CA THR A 162 3.11 7.56 -17.62
C THR A 162 2.26 7.37 -18.86
N SER A 163 1.60 6.22 -18.98
CA SER A 163 0.45 6.02 -19.84
C SER A 163 -0.80 6.43 -19.08
N ASP A 164 -1.47 7.48 -19.53
CA ASP A 164 -2.86 7.73 -19.16
C ASP A 164 -3.78 6.87 -20.05
N THR A 165 -5.09 7.03 -19.95
CA THR A 165 -6.12 6.26 -20.68
C THR A 165 -6.02 6.29 -22.21
N GLU A 166 -5.12 7.11 -22.77
CA GLU A 166 -4.87 7.17 -24.21
C GLU A 166 -3.68 6.27 -24.60
N ALA A 167 -3.73 5.70 -25.79
CA ALA A 167 -2.68 4.84 -26.29
C ALA A 167 -1.35 5.61 -26.39
N LEU A 168 -0.33 5.10 -25.74
CA LEU A 168 1.03 5.61 -25.88
C LEU A 168 1.63 5.14 -27.20
N VAL A 169 2.02 6.07 -28.05
CA VAL A 169 2.65 5.77 -29.33
C VAL A 169 4.16 5.84 -29.22
N LEU A 170 4.82 4.73 -29.55
CA LEU A 170 6.26 4.54 -29.42
C LEU A 170 6.84 4.07 -30.76
N HIS A 171 8.07 4.50 -31.07
CA HIS A 171 8.72 4.16 -32.33
C HIS A 171 10.08 3.49 -32.08
N LEU A 172 10.32 2.37 -32.77
CA LEU A 172 11.57 1.64 -32.77
C LEU A 172 12.02 1.35 -34.21
N VAL A 173 13.30 1.11 -34.39
CA VAL A 173 13.86 0.57 -35.62
C VAL A 173 14.26 -0.88 -35.38
N VAL A 174 13.90 -1.77 -36.31
CA VAL A 174 14.25 -3.20 -36.30
C VAL A 174 14.80 -3.62 -37.65
N THR A 175 15.53 -4.72 -37.68
CA THR A 175 15.93 -5.32 -38.95
C THR A 175 14.71 -5.84 -39.70
N SER A 176 14.80 -5.93 -41.01
CA SER A 176 13.74 -6.48 -41.89
C SER A 176 13.90 -7.99 -42.10
N GLY A 177 12.90 -8.63 -42.69
CA GLY A 177 12.86 -10.07 -42.93
C GLY A 177 12.11 -10.84 -41.86
N HIS A 178 12.65 -11.93 -41.33
CA HIS A 178 12.04 -12.75 -40.27
C HIS A 178 10.74 -13.46 -40.71
N ALA A 179 10.74 -14.03 -41.91
CA ALA A 179 9.55 -14.65 -42.49
C ALA A 179 9.03 -15.80 -41.63
N GLY A 180 7.76 -15.68 -41.23
CA GLY A 180 7.02 -16.68 -40.42
C GLY A 180 7.42 -16.77 -38.95
N GLU A 181 8.35 -15.94 -38.48
CA GLU A 181 8.74 -15.86 -37.07
C GLU A 181 7.64 -15.20 -36.20
N THR A 182 7.63 -15.56 -34.93
CA THR A 182 6.68 -15.01 -33.94
C THR A 182 7.41 -14.10 -32.96
N PHE A 183 6.79 -12.95 -32.70
CA PHE A 183 7.31 -11.89 -31.85
C PHE A 183 6.36 -11.60 -30.72
N GLU A 184 6.91 -11.21 -29.57
CA GLU A 184 6.19 -10.60 -28.47
C GLU A 184 6.54 -9.13 -28.34
N ALA A 185 5.52 -8.32 -28.08
CA ALA A 185 5.67 -6.94 -27.62
C ALA A 185 5.37 -6.92 -26.11
N VAL A 186 6.32 -6.41 -25.32
CA VAL A 186 6.35 -6.54 -23.87
C VAL A 186 6.50 -5.14 -23.27
N ALA A 187 5.61 -4.75 -22.36
CA ALA A 187 5.78 -3.57 -21.54
C ALA A 187 6.62 -3.90 -20.29
N LEU A 188 7.57 -3.03 -19.97
CA LEU A 188 8.41 -3.14 -18.78
C LEU A 188 7.98 -2.11 -17.75
N VAL A 189 7.49 -2.59 -16.58
CA VAL A 189 6.98 -1.77 -15.48
C VAL A 189 7.52 -2.32 -14.17
N ASN A 190 8.21 -1.48 -13.39
CA ASN A 190 8.83 -1.87 -12.10
C ASN A 190 9.69 -3.14 -12.19
N GLY A 191 10.47 -3.27 -13.28
CA GLY A 191 11.32 -4.43 -13.53
C GLY A 191 10.59 -5.71 -13.93
N LYS A 192 9.26 -5.68 -14.10
CA LYS A 192 8.43 -6.81 -14.55
C LYS A 192 8.02 -6.66 -16.01
N GLU A 193 7.89 -7.80 -16.66
CA GLU A 193 7.51 -7.90 -18.06
C GLU A 193 6.03 -8.26 -18.21
N TYR A 194 5.31 -7.49 -19.03
CA TYR A 194 3.90 -7.70 -19.39
C TYR A 194 3.77 -7.84 -20.90
N VAL A 195 3.52 -9.04 -21.37
CA VAL A 195 3.26 -9.28 -22.81
C VAL A 195 1.90 -8.70 -23.18
N PHE A 196 1.85 -7.71 -24.06
CA PHE A 196 0.61 -7.06 -24.49
C PHE A 196 0.22 -7.40 -25.94
N ALA A 197 1.15 -7.93 -26.73
CA ALA A 197 0.85 -8.40 -28.08
C ALA A 197 1.76 -9.57 -28.46
N THR A 198 1.20 -10.51 -29.22
CA THR A 198 1.96 -11.57 -29.90
C THR A 198 1.66 -11.45 -31.38
N VAL A 199 2.70 -11.24 -32.20
CA VAL A 199 2.61 -10.96 -33.63
C VAL A 199 3.38 -12.00 -34.40
N LYS A 200 2.77 -12.55 -35.46
CA LYS A 200 3.47 -13.43 -36.39
C LYS A 200 3.79 -12.68 -37.68
N ALA A 201 5.06 -12.64 -38.04
CA ALA A 201 5.49 -12.04 -39.31
C ALA A 201 4.94 -12.84 -40.50
N PRO A 202 4.60 -12.19 -41.61
CA PRO A 202 4.15 -12.88 -42.82
C PRO A 202 5.12 -13.98 -43.25
N ALA A 203 4.60 -15.10 -43.72
CA ALA A 203 5.44 -16.19 -44.22
C ALA A 203 6.18 -15.80 -45.50
N ASP A 204 5.60 -14.91 -46.30
CA ASP A 204 6.24 -14.30 -47.46
C ASP A 204 6.90 -12.96 -47.10
N GLY A 205 8.23 -12.96 -47.05
CA GLY A 205 9.05 -11.76 -46.87
C GLY A 205 9.20 -11.23 -45.43
N GLY A 206 8.38 -11.67 -44.49
CA GLY A 206 8.48 -11.26 -43.08
C GLY A 206 8.18 -9.78 -42.84
N ILE A 207 8.94 -9.13 -41.97
CA ILE A 207 8.85 -7.69 -41.68
C ILE A 207 9.36 -6.92 -42.91
N PRO A 208 8.50 -6.13 -43.60
CA PRO A 208 8.89 -5.54 -44.89
C PRO A 208 9.84 -4.36 -44.73
N THR A 209 10.94 -4.35 -45.46
CA THR A 209 11.93 -3.27 -45.48
C THR A 209 11.29 -1.93 -45.87
N GLY A 210 11.64 -0.87 -45.16
CA GLY A 210 11.20 0.49 -45.45
C GLY A 210 9.71 0.73 -45.21
N LYS A 211 9.09 -0.07 -44.32
CA LYS A 211 7.70 0.12 -43.93
C LYS A 211 7.61 0.30 -42.44
N THR A 212 6.58 1.01 -42.02
CA THR A 212 6.17 1.05 -40.61
C THR A 212 5.19 -0.07 -40.38
N VAL A 213 5.50 -0.94 -39.43
CA VAL A 213 4.60 -1.99 -38.93
C VAL A 213 3.98 -1.52 -37.62
N VAL A 214 2.67 -1.54 -37.53
CA VAL A 214 1.93 -1.17 -36.31
C VAL A 214 1.72 -2.41 -35.46
N VAL A 215 2.12 -2.31 -34.18
CA VAL A 215 1.85 -3.32 -33.14
C VAL A 215 1.06 -2.62 -32.04
N GLU A 216 -0.15 -3.07 -31.83
CA GLU A 216 -1.06 -2.49 -30.82
C GLU A 216 -1.57 -3.54 -29.85
N GLY A 217 -1.77 -3.13 -28.62
CA GLY A 217 -2.30 -4.01 -27.58
C GLY A 217 -2.46 -3.29 -26.24
N GLU A 218 -3.09 -4.01 -25.33
CA GLU A 218 -3.35 -3.57 -23.97
C GLU A 218 -2.53 -4.42 -22.98
N ALA A 219 -1.73 -3.77 -22.16
CA ALA A 219 -1.04 -4.44 -21.07
C ALA A 219 -1.93 -4.43 -19.82
N THR A 220 -2.44 -5.60 -19.44
CA THR A 220 -3.11 -5.79 -18.16
C THR A 220 -2.06 -5.91 -17.08
N LEU A 221 -1.93 -4.86 -16.27
CA LEU A 221 -0.96 -4.80 -15.19
C LEU A 221 -1.57 -5.29 -13.89
N ASP A 222 -0.78 -5.98 -13.08
CA ASP A 222 -1.15 -6.16 -11.67
C ASP A 222 -1.07 -4.79 -10.97
N PRO A 223 -2.13 -4.34 -10.29
CA PRO A 223 -2.18 -3.00 -9.68
C PRO A 223 -1.00 -2.68 -8.77
N GLU A 224 -0.55 -3.64 -8.00
CA GLU A 224 0.60 -3.52 -7.10
C GLU A 224 1.94 -3.34 -7.81
N ASP A 225 2.03 -3.66 -9.10
CA ASP A 225 3.24 -3.48 -9.88
C ASP A 225 3.29 -2.09 -10.55
N ALA A 226 2.13 -1.44 -10.64
CA ALA A 226 2.00 -0.11 -11.24
C ALA A 226 2.30 1.03 -10.26
N LEU A 227 2.08 0.81 -8.96
CA LEU A 227 2.28 1.79 -7.90
C LEU A 227 3.46 1.40 -6.99
N PRO A 228 4.08 2.37 -6.30
CA PRO A 228 5.05 2.04 -5.25
C PRO A 228 4.44 1.11 -4.21
N VAL A 229 5.16 0.07 -3.83
CA VAL A 229 4.75 -0.86 -2.76
C VAL A 229 5.53 -0.55 -1.50
N ILE A 230 4.86 -0.18 -0.44
CA ILE A 230 5.44 0.03 0.88
C ILE A 230 5.23 -1.24 1.72
N ASP A 231 6.32 -1.84 2.18
CA ASP A 231 6.27 -3.00 3.08
C ASP A 231 6.24 -2.53 4.54
N LEU A 232 5.06 -2.55 5.15
CA LEU A 232 4.85 -2.15 6.54
C LEU A 232 5.52 -3.09 7.54
N SER A 233 5.92 -4.27 7.12
CA SER A 233 6.61 -5.27 7.93
C SER A 233 8.10 -5.41 7.60
N ALA A 234 8.67 -4.53 6.79
CA ALA A 234 10.07 -4.61 6.35
C ALA A 234 11.07 -4.73 7.51
N GLU A 235 10.79 -4.06 8.62
CA GLU A 235 11.63 -4.09 9.83
C GLU A 235 11.09 -5.01 10.94
N GLY A 236 10.01 -5.76 10.67
CA GLY A 236 9.41 -6.70 11.59
C GLY A 236 7.89 -6.63 11.65
N THR A 237 7.28 -7.72 12.09
CA THR A 237 5.82 -7.88 12.13
C THR A 237 5.21 -7.35 13.42
N ALA A 238 3.93 -6.98 13.38
CA ALA A 238 3.14 -6.50 14.52
C ALA A 238 1.65 -6.79 14.30
N ASN A 239 0.80 -6.45 15.27
CA ASN A 239 -0.66 -6.55 15.15
C ASN A 239 -1.31 -5.27 14.60
N THR A 240 -0.61 -4.15 14.66
CA THR A 240 -1.06 -2.87 14.10
C THR A 240 0.02 -2.27 13.20
N TYR A 241 -0.41 -1.76 12.06
CA TYR A 241 0.41 -1.01 11.12
C TYR A 241 -0.25 0.34 10.82
N TYR A 242 0.56 1.30 10.37
CA TYR A 242 0.11 2.62 9.94
C TYR A 242 0.32 2.79 8.43
N ALA A 243 -0.71 3.26 7.74
CA ALA A 243 -0.67 3.67 6.34
C ALA A 243 -0.99 5.18 6.28
N ASP A 244 -0.18 5.96 5.58
CA ASP A 244 -0.15 7.41 5.67
C ASP A 244 -0.21 8.16 4.33
N ALA A 245 -0.19 7.44 3.21
CA ALA A 245 -0.15 8.02 1.87
C ALA A 245 -1.28 7.54 0.96
N ALA A 246 -1.81 8.44 0.13
CA ALA A 246 -2.77 8.13 -0.94
C ALA A 246 -2.12 7.41 -2.12
N ASN A 247 -2.94 6.77 -2.94
CA ASN A 247 -2.54 6.15 -4.21
C ASN A 247 -1.29 5.27 -4.08
N THR A 248 -1.26 4.43 -3.04
CA THR A 248 -0.10 3.63 -2.64
C THR A 248 -0.52 2.20 -2.39
N PHE A 249 0.28 1.26 -2.88
CA PHE A 249 0.16 -0.13 -2.48
C PHE A 249 0.97 -0.36 -1.21
N TYR A 250 0.33 -0.97 -0.25
CA TYR A 250 0.93 -1.44 0.98
C TYR A 250 0.91 -2.94 1.02
N ARG A 251 1.88 -3.53 1.69
CA ARG A 251 1.87 -4.93 2.06
C ARG A 251 2.40 -5.13 3.47
N PHE A 252 2.03 -6.21 4.08
CA PHE A 252 2.64 -6.68 5.31
C PHE A 252 2.66 -8.20 5.35
N ARG A 253 3.62 -8.73 6.05
CA ARG A 253 3.81 -10.16 6.20
C ARG A 253 2.70 -10.77 7.05
N ALA A 254 2.02 -11.79 6.54
CA ALA A 254 0.81 -12.38 7.11
C ALA A 254 0.90 -13.91 7.31
N ASP A 255 2.07 -14.51 7.12
CA ASP A 255 2.34 -15.91 7.39
C ASP A 255 2.81 -16.17 8.83
N VAL A 256 2.75 -15.13 9.69
CA VAL A 256 3.21 -15.18 11.06
C VAL A 256 2.33 -14.34 11.99
N LYS A 257 2.09 -14.83 13.22
CA LYS A 257 1.31 -14.15 14.26
C LYS A 257 2.11 -13.09 15.00
N GLY A 258 1.49 -11.94 15.28
CA GLY A 258 2.05 -10.88 16.12
C GLY A 258 3.42 -10.40 15.66
N ASN A 259 4.39 -10.36 16.56
CA ASN A 259 5.76 -9.95 16.27
C ASN A 259 6.66 -11.08 15.71
N GLY A 260 6.14 -12.29 15.55
CA GLY A 260 6.86 -13.43 14.98
C GLY A 260 8.00 -13.99 15.83
N LYS A 261 8.16 -13.54 17.07
CA LYS A 261 9.29 -13.93 17.94
C LYS A 261 8.84 -14.92 19.01
N ALA A 262 9.60 -16.00 19.19
CA ALA A 262 9.44 -16.93 20.30
C ALA A 262 9.50 -16.21 21.63
N LEU A 263 8.72 -16.65 22.61
CA LEU A 263 8.67 -16.05 23.94
C LEU A 263 8.31 -17.08 25.00
N THR A 264 8.90 -16.93 26.19
CA THR A 264 8.42 -17.53 27.44
C THR A 264 8.32 -16.43 28.48
N CYS A 265 7.09 -16.15 28.93
CA CYS A 265 6.81 -15.00 29.78
C CYS A 265 5.53 -15.24 30.60
N GLY A 266 5.60 -15.26 31.94
CA GLY A 266 4.45 -15.24 32.84
C GLY A 266 3.43 -16.38 32.64
N GLY A 267 3.85 -17.52 32.10
CA GLY A 267 2.96 -18.64 31.77
C GLY A 267 2.59 -18.74 30.29
N LEU A 268 2.84 -17.71 29.49
CA LEU A 268 2.85 -17.80 28.03
C LEU A 268 4.14 -18.48 27.58
N SER A 269 4.06 -19.43 26.66
CA SER A 269 5.22 -20.03 26.01
C SER A 269 4.85 -20.43 24.59
N TYR A 270 5.59 -19.91 23.62
CA TYR A 270 5.46 -20.27 22.21
C TYR A 270 6.80 -20.15 21.48
N THR A 271 7.00 -21.01 20.51
CA THR A 271 8.14 -21.01 19.60
C THR A 271 7.81 -20.22 18.33
N GLU A 272 8.81 -19.97 17.49
CA GLU A 272 8.56 -19.34 16.18
C GLU A 272 7.68 -20.22 15.27
N GLU A 273 7.76 -21.54 15.40
CA GLU A 273 6.94 -22.47 14.64
C GLU A 273 5.46 -22.40 15.03
N ASP A 274 5.14 -22.22 16.32
CA ASP A 274 3.76 -22.03 16.80
C ASP A 274 3.13 -20.72 16.27
N LEU A 275 3.96 -19.80 15.80
CA LEU A 275 3.51 -18.53 15.27
C LEU A 275 3.28 -18.55 13.76
N ARG A 276 3.73 -19.59 13.06
CA ARG A 276 3.49 -19.70 11.63
C ARG A 276 2.03 -20.02 11.33
N ILE A 277 1.53 -19.40 10.29
CA ILE A 277 0.18 -19.65 9.76
C ILE A 277 0.24 -19.77 8.24
N GLU A 278 -0.72 -20.48 7.67
CA GLU A 278 -0.83 -20.69 6.22
C GLU A 278 -2.16 -20.10 5.69
N PRO A 279 -2.26 -18.79 5.53
CA PRO A 279 -3.44 -18.17 4.96
C PRO A 279 -3.73 -18.67 3.55
N LYS A 280 -5.03 -18.71 3.21
CA LYS A 280 -5.49 -18.95 1.84
C LYS A 280 -6.17 -17.73 1.26
N ALA A 281 -6.79 -16.91 2.11
CA ALA A 281 -7.38 -15.64 1.72
C ALA A 281 -7.26 -14.61 2.85
N ALA A 282 -7.44 -13.34 2.48
CA ALA A 282 -7.55 -12.22 3.40
C ALA A 282 -8.81 -11.41 3.11
N LEU A 283 -9.48 -10.99 4.17
CA LEU A 283 -10.74 -10.26 4.10
C LEU A 283 -10.72 -9.07 5.06
N VAL A 284 -11.37 -7.98 4.68
CA VAL A 284 -11.65 -6.89 5.63
C VAL A 284 -12.79 -7.34 6.54
N LEU A 285 -12.55 -7.41 7.83
CA LEU A 285 -13.56 -7.80 8.81
C LEU A 285 -14.50 -6.64 9.12
N TRP A 286 -13.94 -5.49 9.43
CA TRP A 286 -14.65 -4.22 9.60
C TRP A 286 -13.72 -3.04 9.33
N TYR A 287 -14.31 -1.88 9.10
CA TYR A 287 -13.57 -0.63 9.06
C TYR A 287 -14.38 0.54 9.60
N SER A 288 -13.68 1.57 10.04
CA SER A 288 -14.24 2.87 10.37
C SER A 288 -13.51 3.95 9.59
N CYS A 289 -14.13 5.10 9.38
CA CYS A 289 -13.52 6.23 8.70
C CYS A 289 -13.82 7.55 9.38
N LEU A 290 -12.95 8.52 9.17
CA LEU A 290 -13.14 9.89 9.62
C LEU A 290 -14.37 10.48 8.95
N GLN A 291 -15.26 11.03 9.76
CA GLN A 291 -16.44 11.76 9.29
C GLN A 291 -16.39 13.24 9.69
N THR A 292 -16.82 14.06 8.78
CA THR A 292 -16.84 15.52 8.97
C THR A 292 -18.27 16.09 9.03
N SER A 293 -19.28 15.24 8.85
CA SER A 293 -20.71 15.63 8.83
C SER A 293 -21.57 14.79 9.75
N TYR A 294 -22.56 15.40 10.36
CA TYR A 294 -23.60 14.71 11.15
C TYR A 294 -24.60 13.94 10.30
N LEU A 295 -24.60 14.14 8.98
CA LEU A 295 -25.58 13.58 8.07
C LEU A 295 -24.90 12.56 7.13
N PRO A 296 -24.53 11.39 7.65
CA PRO A 296 -23.77 10.41 6.90
C PRO A 296 -24.48 9.90 5.64
N TRP A 297 -25.82 9.97 5.61
CA TRP A 297 -26.61 9.60 4.41
C TRP A 297 -26.56 10.62 3.26
N ILE A 298 -25.97 11.79 3.48
CA ILE A 298 -25.80 12.84 2.46
C ILE A 298 -24.43 12.70 1.78
N GLN A 299 -23.44 12.12 2.47
CA GLN A 299 -22.13 11.86 1.91
C GLN A 299 -22.04 10.45 1.33
N ALA A 300 -21.44 10.32 0.16
CA ALA A 300 -21.01 9.02 -0.32
C ALA A 300 -20.08 8.41 0.75
N SER A 301 -20.24 7.11 1.01
CA SER A 301 -19.38 6.40 1.97
C SER A 301 -17.94 6.51 1.51
N PRO A 302 -17.03 7.11 2.30
CA PRO A 302 -15.64 7.23 1.89
C PRO A 302 -14.98 5.85 1.84
N VAL A 303 -14.17 5.65 0.83
CA VAL A 303 -13.40 4.42 0.62
C VAL A 303 -12.07 4.58 1.33
N VAL A 304 -11.81 3.77 2.35
CA VAL A 304 -10.54 3.79 3.10
C VAL A 304 -9.46 3.02 2.36
N LEU A 305 -9.84 1.89 1.78
CA LEU A 305 -8.97 1.06 0.93
C LEU A 305 -9.77 0.47 -0.23
N SER A 306 -9.13 0.20 -1.36
CA SER A 306 -9.82 -0.25 -2.57
C SER A 306 -9.82 -1.78 -2.69
N SER A 307 -8.75 -2.46 -2.28
CA SER A 307 -8.65 -3.91 -2.35
C SER A 307 -7.87 -4.50 -1.18
N VAL A 308 -8.12 -5.78 -0.89
CA VAL A 308 -7.31 -6.58 0.03
C VAL A 308 -7.11 -7.96 -0.58
N LYS A 309 -5.86 -8.45 -0.62
CA LYS A 309 -5.54 -9.74 -1.21
C LYS A 309 -4.37 -10.39 -0.49
N PHE A 310 -4.52 -11.66 -0.11
CA PHE A 310 -3.39 -12.49 0.30
C PHE A 310 -2.72 -13.12 -0.93
N LYS A 311 -1.39 -13.12 -0.97
CA LYS A 311 -0.61 -13.75 -2.03
C LYS A 311 0.25 -14.90 -1.50
N LYS A 312 0.66 -15.79 -2.42
CA LYS A 312 1.48 -16.98 -2.09
C LYS A 312 2.90 -16.66 -1.61
N ASP A 313 3.32 -15.40 -1.69
CA ASP A 313 4.58 -14.92 -1.12
C ASP A 313 4.52 -14.70 0.41
N GLY A 314 3.35 -14.91 1.02
CA GLY A 314 3.13 -14.78 2.46
C GLY A 314 2.69 -13.40 2.92
N TYR A 315 2.37 -12.50 1.98
CA TYR A 315 1.96 -11.12 2.27
C TYR A 315 0.48 -10.89 2.01
N ILE A 316 -0.11 -10.00 2.80
CA ILE A 316 -1.37 -9.35 2.48
C ILE A 316 -1.04 -8.00 1.84
N TYR A 317 -1.65 -7.76 0.67
CA TYR A 317 -1.56 -6.52 -0.09
C TYR A 317 -2.87 -5.76 0.03
N PHE A 318 -2.79 -4.44 0.09
CA PHE A 318 -3.92 -3.53 0.01
C PHE A 318 -3.49 -2.21 -0.60
N ASP A 319 -4.45 -1.45 -1.14
CA ASP A 319 -4.17 -0.16 -1.76
C ASP A 319 -5.06 0.94 -1.20
N THR A 320 -4.51 2.14 -1.17
CA THR A 320 -5.23 3.36 -0.80
C THR A 320 -5.76 4.08 -2.03
N PRO A 321 -6.96 4.68 -1.94
CA PRO A 321 -7.53 5.45 -3.05
C PRO A 321 -6.72 6.72 -3.34
N GLU A 322 -6.98 7.35 -4.49
CA GLU A 322 -6.37 8.62 -4.90
C GLU A 322 -6.60 9.74 -3.88
N THR A 323 -7.78 9.78 -3.28
CA THR A 323 -8.08 10.66 -2.14
C THR A 323 -7.94 9.87 -0.86
N PHE A 324 -6.96 10.24 -0.03
CA PHE A 324 -6.72 9.56 1.24
C PHE A 324 -7.89 9.73 2.21
N VAL A 325 -8.26 8.66 2.87
CA VAL A 325 -9.32 8.67 3.89
C VAL A 325 -8.77 8.08 5.17
N ASN A 326 -8.73 8.89 6.23
CA ASN A 326 -8.35 8.41 7.55
C ASN A 326 -9.36 7.40 8.08
N GLY A 327 -8.89 6.30 8.64
CA GLY A 327 -9.75 5.23 9.15
C GLY A 327 -8.98 4.13 9.88
N ASN A 328 -9.72 3.19 10.45
CA ASN A 328 -9.19 1.93 10.97
C ASN A 328 -9.78 0.79 10.17
N VAL A 329 -8.98 -0.19 9.83
CA VAL A 329 -9.40 -1.38 9.09
C VAL A 329 -8.87 -2.62 9.79
N VAL A 330 -9.74 -3.56 10.11
CA VAL A 330 -9.33 -4.88 10.60
C VAL A 330 -9.38 -5.87 9.46
N ILE A 331 -8.22 -6.45 9.16
CA ILE A 331 -8.04 -7.48 8.14
C ILE A 331 -7.86 -8.82 8.83
N VAL A 332 -8.55 -9.85 8.36
CA VAL A 332 -8.40 -11.23 8.82
C VAL A 332 -7.81 -12.11 7.74
N ALA A 333 -6.95 -13.04 8.16
CA ALA A 333 -6.51 -14.15 7.33
C ALA A 333 -7.30 -15.40 7.67
N ILE A 334 -7.76 -16.14 6.65
CA ILE A 334 -8.53 -17.36 6.79
C ILE A 334 -7.87 -18.54 6.12
N ASP A 335 -8.23 -19.77 6.56
CA ASP A 335 -7.66 -21.05 6.12
C ASP A 335 -8.21 -21.56 4.78
N LYS A 336 -9.16 -20.83 4.16
CA LYS A 336 -9.82 -21.22 2.91
C LYS A 336 -9.81 -20.13 1.87
N GLU A 337 -9.82 -20.49 0.60
CA GLU A 337 -9.96 -19.57 -0.54
C GLU A 337 -11.45 -19.20 -0.70
N LEU A 338 -11.95 -18.28 0.14
CA LEU A 338 -13.31 -17.78 0.12
C LEU A 338 -13.31 -16.26 -0.09
N GLY A 339 -14.25 -15.80 -0.92
CA GLY A 339 -14.59 -14.38 -1.02
C GLY A 339 -15.55 -13.92 0.07
N TYR A 340 -15.78 -12.63 0.16
CA TYR A 340 -16.67 -12.02 1.15
C TYR A 340 -18.09 -12.57 1.15
N ASP A 341 -18.63 -12.82 -0.03
CA ASP A 341 -19.98 -13.33 -0.29
C ASP A 341 -20.15 -14.82 0.02
N GLN A 342 -19.04 -15.51 0.27
CA GLN A 342 -19.01 -16.95 0.55
C GLN A 342 -18.84 -17.27 2.04
N ILE A 343 -18.60 -16.26 2.87
CA ILE A 343 -18.48 -16.46 4.31
C ILE A 343 -19.85 -16.69 4.94
N GLU A 344 -19.95 -17.72 5.78
CA GLU A 344 -21.13 -18.06 6.56
C GLU A 344 -20.91 -17.76 8.03
N ALA A 345 -21.96 -17.30 8.70
CA ALA A 345 -21.95 -17.07 10.15
C ALA A 345 -23.20 -17.67 10.81
N ASP A 346 -23.06 -18.09 12.06
CA ASP A 346 -24.17 -18.56 12.87
C ASP A 346 -25.03 -17.41 13.44
N ALA A 347 -26.04 -17.76 14.24
CA ALA A 347 -26.91 -16.78 14.88
C ALA A 347 -26.18 -15.85 15.84
N ASP A 348 -25.06 -16.31 16.42
CA ASP A 348 -24.19 -15.55 17.32
C ASP A 348 -23.10 -14.77 16.55
N LYS A 349 -23.19 -14.73 15.21
CA LYS A 349 -22.25 -14.03 14.32
C LYS A 349 -20.83 -14.60 14.30
N ARG A 350 -20.66 -15.86 14.70
CA ARG A 350 -19.40 -16.57 14.58
C ARG A 350 -19.25 -17.10 13.17
N ILE A 351 -18.07 -16.95 12.58
CA ILE A 351 -17.76 -17.53 11.26
C ILE A 351 -17.73 -19.06 11.39
N THR A 352 -18.47 -19.77 10.52
CA THR A 352 -18.69 -21.21 10.66
C THR A 352 -18.05 -22.04 9.56
N ASN A 353 -17.78 -21.48 8.40
CA ASN A 353 -17.26 -22.19 7.23
C ASN A 353 -15.79 -21.93 6.92
N ALA A 354 -15.11 -21.10 7.71
CA ALA A 354 -13.66 -20.86 7.65
C ALA A 354 -13.09 -20.64 9.05
N GLU A 355 -11.82 -20.94 9.25
CA GLU A 355 -11.09 -20.59 10.47
C GLU A 355 -10.36 -19.27 10.26
N VAL A 356 -10.55 -18.31 11.21
CA VAL A 356 -9.73 -17.11 11.29
C VAL A 356 -8.39 -17.48 11.92
N LEU A 357 -7.33 -17.41 11.14
CA LEU A 357 -5.97 -17.73 11.57
C LEU A 357 -5.33 -16.62 12.39
N TRP A 358 -5.51 -15.37 11.93
CA TRP A 358 -5.05 -14.16 12.61
C TRP A 358 -5.76 -12.92 12.07
N SER A 359 -5.59 -11.80 12.77
CA SER A 359 -6.14 -10.49 12.38
C SER A 359 -5.16 -9.38 12.68
N TRP A 360 -5.20 -8.32 11.89
CA TRP A 360 -4.37 -7.12 12.01
C TRP A 360 -5.24 -5.88 11.93
N ASN A 361 -4.83 -4.83 12.64
CA ASN A 361 -5.41 -3.50 12.50
C ASN A 361 -4.51 -2.63 11.66
N ILE A 362 -5.06 -2.01 10.62
CA ILE A 362 -4.38 -1.00 9.82
C ILE A 362 -4.99 0.35 10.16
N VAL A 363 -4.17 1.26 10.65
CA VAL A 363 -4.57 2.64 10.95
C VAL A 363 -4.18 3.51 9.76
N PHE A 364 -5.16 4.08 9.10
CA PHE A 364 -4.98 5.04 8.02
C PHE A 364 -5.01 6.42 8.64
N SER A 365 -3.87 7.07 8.74
CA SER A 365 -3.72 8.42 9.31
C SER A 365 -2.72 9.22 8.49
N GLU A 366 -3.24 10.13 7.67
CA GLU A 366 -2.45 10.89 6.71
C GLU A 366 -1.29 11.64 7.39
N GLY A 367 -0.07 11.38 6.92
CA GLY A 367 1.14 12.02 7.41
C GLY A 367 1.52 11.69 8.86
N TYR A 368 0.93 10.66 9.48
CA TYR A 368 1.30 10.25 10.83
C TYR A 368 2.20 9.01 10.83
N ASP A 369 3.43 9.21 11.29
CA ASP A 369 4.38 8.15 11.55
C ASP A 369 4.58 7.99 13.07
N PRO A 370 4.22 6.85 13.68
CA PRO A 370 4.43 6.63 15.11
C PRO A 370 5.91 6.60 15.51
N ASP A 371 6.83 6.38 14.57
CA ASP A 371 8.27 6.35 14.83
C ASP A 371 8.95 7.71 14.65
N ALA A 372 8.23 8.74 14.20
CA ALA A 372 8.73 10.10 14.14
C ALA A 372 8.77 10.78 15.54
N ALA A 373 9.90 11.39 15.88
CA ALA A 373 10.14 11.93 17.23
C ALA A 373 9.17 13.05 17.64
N GLU A 374 8.61 13.79 16.70
CA GLU A 374 7.57 14.80 16.94
C GLU A 374 6.25 14.21 17.45
N ASN A 375 6.04 12.92 17.22
CA ASN A 375 4.86 12.17 17.65
C ASN A 375 5.05 11.49 19.00
N TRP A 376 6.09 11.86 19.76
CA TRP A 376 6.39 11.25 21.03
C TRP A 376 6.14 12.16 22.23
N ILE A 377 5.70 11.55 23.32
CA ILE A 377 5.77 12.11 24.67
C ILE A 377 6.99 11.48 25.35
N VAL A 378 7.93 12.28 25.81
CA VAL A 378 9.09 11.79 26.57
C VAL A 378 9.00 12.34 27.98
N LYS A 379 8.70 11.48 28.96
CA LYS A 379 8.53 11.86 30.36
C LYS A 379 8.77 10.66 31.29
N GLY A 380 9.34 10.91 32.47
CA GLY A 380 9.53 9.90 33.52
C GLY A 380 10.40 8.70 33.10
N GLY A 381 11.30 8.88 32.14
CA GLY A 381 12.19 7.82 31.63
C GLY A 381 11.55 6.93 30.55
N TYR A 382 10.38 7.29 30.03
CA TYR A 382 9.70 6.55 28.98
C TYR A 382 9.43 7.43 27.76
N THR A 383 9.20 6.76 26.64
CA THR A 383 8.69 7.37 25.41
C THR A 383 7.32 6.79 25.09
N TRP A 384 6.31 7.62 24.97
CA TRP A 384 4.93 7.23 24.59
C TRP A 384 4.57 7.77 23.21
N MET A 385 3.66 7.11 22.52
CA MET A 385 2.95 7.73 21.41
C MET A 385 2.15 8.94 21.91
N ASN A 386 2.10 10.01 21.13
CA ASN A 386 1.36 11.23 21.48
C ASN A 386 -0.17 11.07 21.42
N ARG A 387 -0.67 9.99 20.86
CA ARG A 387 -2.09 9.67 20.71
C ARG A 387 -2.41 8.22 21.07
N ASP A 388 -3.69 7.95 21.32
CA ASP A 388 -4.16 6.60 21.58
C ASP A 388 -4.10 5.74 20.31
N LEU A 389 -3.87 4.44 20.47
CA LEU A 389 -3.75 3.50 19.36
C LEU A 389 -5.04 3.45 18.53
N GLY A 390 -4.93 3.75 17.24
CA GLY A 390 -6.07 3.85 16.34
C GLY A 390 -6.72 5.24 16.27
N ALA A 391 -6.20 6.26 16.98
CA ALA A 391 -6.61 7.64 16.77
C ALA A 391 -6.22 8.12 15.37
N LEU A 392 -7.17 8.69 14.65
CA LEU A 392 -7.05 9.06 13.24
C LEU A 392 -6.49 10.45 13.02
N ILE A 393 -6.77 11.35 13.96
CA ILE A 393 -6.38 12.77 13.88
C ILE A 393 -6.00 13.30 15.27
N ASP A 394 -5.27 14.40 15.29
CA ASP A 394 -5.07 15.22 16.47
C ASP A 394 -6.27 16.12 16.72
N PRO A 395 -6.51 16.59 17.97
CA PRO A 395 -7.64 17.47 18.27
C PRO A 395 -7.67 18.76 17.45
N GLU A 396 -6.50 19.29 17.09
CA GLU A 396 -6.38 20.50 16.27
C GLU A 396 -6.92 20.28 14.84
N GLN A 397 -6.79 19.09 14.30
CA GLN A 397 -7.33 18.72 12.99
C GLN A 397 -8.86 18.60 12.99
N ALA A 398 -9.49 18.53 14.16
CA ALA A 398 -10.95 18.56 14.27
C ALA A 398 -11.55 19.94 14.02
N TYR A 399 -10.73 20.99 13.88
CA TYR A 399 -11.19 22.33 13.51
C TYR A 399 -11.37 22.42 12.00
N ILE A 400 -12.59 22.37 11.53
CA ILE A 400 -12.94 22.46 10.11
C ILE A 400 -13.54 23.82 9.82
N GLY A 401 -12.94 24.56 8.90
CA GLY A 401 -13.37 25.93 8.58
C GLY A 401 -13.23 26.92 9.74
N GLY A 402 -12.30 26.67 10.67
CA GLY A 402 -12.06 27.51 11.84
C GLY A 402 -13.02 27.26 13.01
N GLN A 403 -13.87 26.24 12.91
CA GLN A 403 -14.79 25.83 13.97
C GLN A 403 -14.57 24.35 14.36
N LEU A 404 -14.69 24.06 15.67
CA LEU A 404 -14.58 22.72 16.16
C LEU A 404 -15.71 21.85 15.62
N ASN A 405 -15.36 20.79 14.90
CA ASN A 405 -16.29 19.75 14.49
C ASN A 405 -16.30 18.61 15.50
N ASN A 406 -17.36 18.49 16.28
CA ASN A 406 -17.48 17.47 17.30
C ASN A 406 -17.50 16.04 16.73
N VAL A 407 -17.93 15.87 15.47
CA VAL A 407 -17.93 14.56 14.80
C VAL A 407 -16.51 14.14 14.47
N ALA A 408 -15.71 15.08 13.92
CA ALA A 408 -14.30 14.83 13.67
C ALA A 408 -13.50 14.61 14.97
N LEU A 409 -13.84 15.35 16.03
CA LEU A 409 -13.20 15.20 17.34
C LEU A 409 -13.34 13.77 17.90
N ALA A 410 -14.42 13.06 17.62
CA ALA A 410 -14.56 11.65 18.01
C ALA A 410 -13.46 10.74 17.43
N SER A 411 -12.85 11.15 16.32
CA SER A 411 -11.75 10.40 15.70
C SER A 411 -10.39 10.57 16.42
N THR A 412 -10.33 11.39 17.45
CA THR A 412 -9.14 11.51 18.33
C THR A 412 -9.11 10.44 19.42
N THR A 413 -10.18 9.67 19.61
CA THR A 413 -10.33 8.74 20.74
C THR A 413 -9.53 7.44 20.59
N GLY A 414 -9.08 7.11 19.39
CA GLY A 414 -8.47 5.80 19.13
C GLY A 414 -9.47 4.66 19.20
N ASN A 415 -8.96 3.44 19.23
CA ASN A 415 -9.75 2.23 19.35
C ASN A 415 -9.86 1.80 20.82
N CYS A 416 -10.91 1.04 21.11
CA CYS A 416 -11.08 0.36 22.39
C CYS A 416 -10.53 -1.07 22.32
N TYR A 417 -9.80 -1.49 23.34
CA TYR A 417 -9.22 -2.82 23.44
C TYR A 417 -9.69 -3.53 24.70
N GLN A 418 -10.13 -4.76 24.52
CA GLN A 418 -10.41 -5.65 25.62
C GLN A 418 -9.12 -6.19 26.23
N TRP A 419 -9.05 -6.32 27.54
CA TRP A 419 -7.85 -6.74 28.24
C TRP A 419 -7.26 -8.04 27.67
N GLY A 420 -5.95 -8.02 27.38
CA GLY A 420 -5.23 -9.19 26.84
C GLY A 420 -5.50 -9.53 25.38
N ARG A 421 -6.34 -8.75 24.68
CA ARG A 421 -6.62 -8.93 23.26
C ARG A 421 -5.88 -7.92 22.39
N LYS A 422 -5.49 -8.37 21.22
CA LYS A 422 -4.91 -7.53 20.17
C LYS A 422 -5.94 -6.87 19.26
N ASP A 423 -7.17 -7.42 19.26
CA ASP A 423 -8.22 -7.02 18.32
C ASP A 423 -8.92 -5.76 18.82
N PRO A 424 -8.96 -4.70 18.00
CA PRO A 424 -9.63 -3.47 18.35
C PRO A 424 -11.14 -3.55 18.16
N PHE A 425 -11.82 -2.72 18.94
CA PHE A 425 -13.18 -2.30 18.72
C PHE A 425 -13.21 -0.80 18.45
N PRO A 426 -14.23 -0.27 17.75
CA PRO A 426 -14.32 1.16 17.51
C PRO A 426 -14.18 1.99 18.78
N GLY A 427 -13.50 3.11 18.69
CA GLY A 427 -13.22 3.99 19.82
C GLY A 427 -14.48 4.59 20.44
N LEU A 428 -14.38 4.92 21.71
CA LEU A 428 -15.50 5.33 22.56
C LEU A 428 -15.26 6.73 23.12
N PRO A 429 -15.87 7.77 22.57
CA PRO A 429 -15.86 9.06 23.23
C PRO A 429 -16.74 9.05 24.49
N ASP A 430 -16.33 9.77 25.55
CA ASP A 430 -17.15 9.93 26.76
C ASP A 430 -18.42 10.71 26.47
N TYR A 431 -19.56 10.11 26.77
CA TYR A 431 -20.88 10.64 26.45
C TYR A 431 -21.66 11.18 27.64
N THR A 432 -21.07 11.37 28.79
CA THR A 432 -21.78 11.70 29.99
C THR A 432 -22.58 13.00 29.95
N SER A 433 -22.40 13.86 28.95
CA SER A 433 -23.08 15.16 28.90
C SER A 433 -23.75 15.50 27.58
N VAL A 434 -23.71 14.66 26.54
CA VAL A 434 -24.27 14.99 25.22
C VAL A 434 -25.00 13.80 24.63
N GLN A 435 -26.13 14.06 24.02
CA GLN A 435 -26.92 13.02 23.35
C GLN A 435 -26.06 12.29 22.32
N VAL A 436 -25.97 11.01 22.46
CA VAL A 436 -25.17 10.05 21.71
C VAL A 436 -25.28 10.19 20.20
N SER A 437 -26.43 10.64 19.71
CA SER A 437 -26.68 10.84 18.27
C SER A 437 -25.74 11.84 17.60
N TYR A 438 -24.98 12.65 18.34
CA TYR A 438 -24.10 13.68 17.78
C TYR A 438 -22.63 13.33 17.79
N MET A 439 -22.26 12.16 18.31
CA MET A 439 -20.86 11.90 18.69
C MET A 439 -20.17 10.78 17.92
N THR A 440 -20.89 10.11 17.06
CA THR A 440 -20.31 9.06 16.24
C THR A 440 -19.62 9.66 15.03
N GLY A 441 -18.41 10.17 15.20
CA GLY A 441 -17.54 10.53 14.09
C GLY A 441 -16.92 9.34 13.39
N LEU A 442 -17.23 8.13 13.87
CA LEU A 442 -16.81 6.89 13.25
C LEU A 442 -18.02 6.28 12.55
N TRP A 443 -17.93 6.16 11.27
CA TRP A 443 -18.98 5.62 10.42
C TRP A 443 -18.52 4.34 9.76
N PHE A 444 -19.35 3.31 9.84
CA PHE A 444 -19.17 2.09 9.06
C PHE A 444 -19.96 2.23 7.77
N ALA A 445 -19.26 2.41 6.67
CA ALA A 445 -19.91 2.57 5.39
C ALA A 445 -20.52 1.22 4.93
N PRO A 446 -21.82 1.18 4.61
CA PRO A 446 -22.50 -0.07 4.22
C PRO A 446 -21.93 -0.71 2.96
N ALA A 447 -21.33 0.09 2.07
CA ALA A 447 -20.75 -0.38 0.81
C ALA A 447 -19.55 -1.33 1.01
N TYR A 448 -18.95 -1.27 2.18
CA TYR A 448 -17.79 -2.09 2.56
C TYR A 448 -18.05 -3.01 3.72
N THR A 449 -19.29 -3.45 3.92
CA THR A 449 -19.54 -4.57 4.82
C THR A 449 -18.91 -5.80 4.18
N PRO A 450 -17.70 -6.18 4.56
CA PRO A 450 -16.92 -7.07 3.72
C PRO A 450 -17.32 -8.52 3.86
N ILE A 451 -18.09 -8.82 4.89
CA ILE A 451 -18.63 -10.17 5.14
C ILE A 451 -20.14 -10.08 5.27
N PRO A 452 -20.92 -10.32 4.19
CA PRO A 452 -22.37 -10.18 4.19
C PRO A 452 -23.10 -11.06 5.19
N ALA A 453 -22.53 -12.21 5.57
CA ALA A 453 -23.08 -13.11 6.58
C ALA A 453 -22.98 -12.54 7.99
N LEU A 454 -22.06 -11.62 8.25
CA LEU A 454 -22.03 -10.81 9.44
C LEU A 454 -23.05 -9.70 9.21
N ASP A 455 -24.18 -9.76 9.89
CA ASP A 455 -25.33 -8.90 9.73
C ASP A 455 -24.97 -7.42 9.56
N ARG A 456 -25.35 -6.84 8.40
CA ARG A 456 -25.17 -5.41 8.12
C ARG A 456 -25.71 -4.53 9.23
N GLY A 457 -26.84 -4.90 9.84
CA GLY A 457 -27.40 -4.19 10.96
C GLY A 457 -26.47 -4.12 12.18
N THR A 458 -25.64 -5.14 12.39
CA THR A 458 -24.64 -5.13 13.47
C THR A 458 -23.52 -4.12 13.16
N PHE A 459 -23.07 -4.04 11.90
CA PHE A 459 -22.05 -3.07 11.51
C PHE A 459 -22.60 -1.66 11.30
N GLU A 460 -23.79 -1.50 10.77
CA GLU A 460 -24.51 -0.21 10.72
C GLU A 460 -24.79 0.30 12.13
N ALA A 461 -25.12 -0.59 13.03
CA ALA A 461 -25.24 -0.29 14.42
C ALA A 461 -23.91 0.19 15.04
N TRP A 462 -22.76 -0.30 14.66
CA TRP A 462 -21.47 0.20 15.14
C TRP A 462 -21.22 1.67 14.78
N GLY A 463 -21.82 2.17 13.72
CA GLY A 463 -21.64 3.55 13.28
C GLY A 463 -22.44 4.60 14.05
N ARG A 464 -23.59 4.29 14.59
CA ARG A 464 -24.53 5.29 15.15
C ARG A 464 -25.09 4.97 16.52
N GLU A 465 -25.67 3.79 16.65
CA GLU A 465 -26.32 3.35 17.90
C GLU A 465 -25.54 2.24 18.57
N ALA A 466 -24.61 1.68 17.88
CA ALA A 466 -23.95 0.49 18.30
C ALA A 466 -22.80 0.72 19.23
N HIS A 467 -22.23 1.88 19.28
CA HIS A 467 -21.47 2.22 20.46
C HIS A 467 -22.33 1.99 21.72
N HIS A 468 -23.59 2.32 21.65
CA HIS A 468 -24.53 1.94 22.68
C HIS A 468 -24.80 0.46 22.74
N GLN A 469 -24.75 -0.27 21.65
CA GLN A 469 -25.14 -1.69 21.66
C GLN A 469 -23.98 -2.60 22.03
N ILE A 470 -22.74 -2.26 21.65
CA ILE A 470 -21.57 -2.97 22.16
C ILE A 470 -21.33 -2.61 23.62
N ILE A 471 -21.71 -1.39 24.05
CA ILE A 471 -21.29 -0.80 25.30
C ILE A 471 -22.46 -0.46 26.25
N GLY A 472 -23.62 -0.21 25.74
CA GLY A 472 -24.75 0.14 26.54
C GLY A 472 -26.06 -0.28 25.91
N ASN A 473 -26.91 -0.93 26.50
CA ASN A 473 -28.36 -0.95 26.32
C ASN A 473 -29.00 -1.83 25.28
N THR A 474 -28.36 -2.70 24.53
CA THR A 474 -29.08 -3.70 23.76
C THR A 474 -28.52 -5.09 23.84
N LYS A 475 -29.47 -5.98 23.77
CA LYS A 475 -29.26 -7.41 23.82
C LYS A 475 -28.09 -7.87 22.97
N ALA A 476 -27.10 -8.34 23.64
CA ALA A 476 -25.88 -9.03 23.27
C ALA A 476 -25.86 -9.81 21.94
N THR A 477 -25.95 -9.15 20.81
CA THR A 477 -25.73 -9.79 19.50
C THR A 477 -24.27 -9.78 19.06
N VAL A 478 -23.39 -9.09 19.78
CA VAL A 478 -21.97 -8.91 19.43
C VAL A 478 -21.00 -9.37 20.52
N ALA A 479 -21.49 -10.08 21.54
CA ALA A 479 -20.67 -10.62 22.63
C ALA A 479 -20.84 -12.12 22.75
N ILE A 480 -19.75 -12.81 23.03
CA ILE A 480 -19.75 -14.25 23.36
C ILE A 480 -19.70 -14.38 24.86
N ASP A 481 -20.70 -15.07 25.46
CA ASP A 481 -20.61 -15.54 26.83
C ASP A 481 -19.61 -16.68 26.92
N ILE A 482 -18.47 -16.40 27.56
CA ILE A 482 -17.36 -17.35 27.64
C ILE A 482 -17.76 -18.62 28.41
N ASN A 483 -18.54 -18.50 29.47
CA ASN A 483 -18.99 -19.66 30.22
C ASN A 483 -19.90 -20.58 29.39
N THR A 484 -20.69 -20.00 28.51
CA THR A 484 -21.53 -20.75 27.58
C THR A 484 -20.68 -21.39 26.48
N ALA A 485 -19.67 -20.67 25.98
CA ALA A 485 -18.83 -21.14 24.86
C ALA A 485 -17.78 -22.18 25.28
N LEU A 486 -17.14 -21.99 26.43
CA LEU A 486 -16.00 -22.80 26.90
C LEU A 486 -16.28 -23.67 28.14
N GLY A 487 -17.37 -23.40 28.85
CA GLY A 487 -17.67 -24.02 30.16
C GLY A 487 -16.90 -23.36 31.31
N THR A 488 -17.03 -23.92 32.54
CA THR A 488 -16.54 -23.30 33.78
C THR A 488 -15.08 -23.69 34.13
N GLY A 489 -14.35 -24.38 33.32
CA GLY A 489 -13.02 -24.88 33.67
C GLY A 489 -11.94 -24.48 32.63
N TYR A 490 -12.25 -23.53 31.79
CA TYR A 490 -11.33 -23.09 30.75
C TYR A 490 -10.08 -22.36 31.31
N VAL A 491 -8.99 -22.38 30.58
CA VAL A 491 -7.79 -21.58 30.85
C VAL A 491 -7.73 -20.36 29.91
N SER A 492 -6.90 -19.38 30.23
CA SER A 492 -6.80 -18.14 29.41
C SER A 492 -6.45 -18.42 27.96
N GLN A 493 -5.71 -19.48 27.64
CA GLN A 493 -5.41 -19.86 26.27
C GLN A 493 -6.69 -20.19 25.47
N ASP A 494 -7.66 -20.86 26.06
CA ASP A 494 -8.93 -21.16 25.41
C ASP A 494 -9.70 -19.86 25.06
N ALA A 495 -9.64 -18.88 25.97
CA ALA A 495 -10.23 -17.56 25.73
C ALA A 495 -9.49 -16.78 24.64
N PHE A 496 -8.17 -16.89 24.55
CA PHE A 496 -7.38 -16.29 23.46
C PHE A 496 -7.74 -16.92 22.11
N ASP A 497 -7.87 -18.24 22.06
CA ASP A 497 -8.25 -18.96 20.84
C ASP A 497 -9.67 -18.61 20.39
N LEU A 498 -10.61 -18.47 21.35
CA LEU A 498 -11.96 -18.01 21.07
C LEU A 498 -11.96 -16.58 20.53
N GLY A 499 -11.16 -15.67 21.12
CA GLY A 499 -11.01 -14.30 20.65
C GLY A 499 -10.34 -14.22 19.27
N ARG A 500 -9.30 -15.03 19.02
CA ARG A 500 -8.63 -15.13 17.71
C ARG A 500 -9.60 -15.56 16.62
N ALA A 501 -10.41 -16.58 16.91
CA ALA A 501 -11.41 -17.08 15.97
C ALA A 501 -12.55 -16.09 15.70
N ASN A 502 -12.79 -15.17 16.64
CA ASN A 502 -13.88 -14.21 16.60
C ASN A 502 -13.40 -12.78 16.96
N PRO A 503 -12.51 -12.18 16.17
CA PRO A 503 -11.87 -10.90 16.50
C PRO A 503 -12.87 -9.74 16.61
N HIS A 504 -14.01 -9.83 15.97
CA HIS A 504 -15.09 -8.85 15.97
C HIS A 504 -16.09 -8.99 17.13
N LEU A 505 -16.00 -10.07 17.92
CA LEU A 505 -16.94 -10.31 19.03
C LEU A 505 -16.28 -10.02 20.37
N TRP A 506 -17.04 -9.36 21.25
CA TRP A 506 -16.62 -9.07 22.60
C TRP A 506 -16.69 -10.34 23.46
N LEU A 507 -15.66 -10.60 24.27
CA LEU A 507 -15.66 -11.71 25.19
C LEU A 507 -16.25 -11.26 26.53
N TYR A 508 -17.33 -11.91 26.97
CA TYR A 508 -18.08 -11.51 28.12
C TYR A 508 -18.15 -12.61 29.20
N LYS A 509 -17.95 -12.22 30.47
CA LYS A 509 -18.09 -13.12 31.62
C LYS A 509 -18.78 -12.49 32.82
N ASN A 510 -18.92 -11.16 32.85
CA ASN A 510 -19.32 -10.34 34.00
C ASN A 510 -18.29 -10.39 35.17
N GLU A 511 -17.06 -10.74 34.90
CA GLU A 511 -15.91 -10.80 35.81
C GLU A 511 -14.61 -11.00 34.96
N ASN A 512 -13.57 -11.48 35.60
CA ASN A 512 -12.33 -11.76 34.90
C ASN A 512 -12.44 -13.01 34.03
N TYR A 513 -12.25 -12.86 32.72
CA TYR A 513 -12.18 -13.98 31.82
C TYR A 513 -10.75 -14.54 31.66
N LEU A 514 -9.75 -13.78 32.04
CA LEU A 514 -8.36 -14.23 32.12
C LEU A 514 -8.14 -14.88 33.49
N THR A 515 -7.98 -16.18 33.54
CA THR A 515 -8.09 -16.99 34.76
C THR A 515 -6.76 -17.49 35.32
N ASP A 516 -5.65 -17.25 34.61
CA ASP A 516 -4.35 -17.79 34.98
C ASP A 516 -3.20 -16.79 34.67
N LYS A 517 -1.97 -17.20 34.96
CA LYS A 517 -0.77 -16.35 34.74
C LYS A 517 -0.54 -16.02 33.27
N ALA A 518 -0.88 -16.92 32.34
CA ALA A 518 -0.76 -16.68 30.90
C ALA A 518 -1.65 -15.52 30.47
N GLY A 519 -2.88 -15.48 30.98
CA GLY A 519 -3.81 -14.38 30.72
C GLY A 519 -3.27 -13.03 31.19
N LEU A 520 -2.70 -13.00 32.41
CA LEU A 520 -2.12 -11.76 32.94
C LEU A 520 -0.88 -11.28 32.17
N ALA A 521 -0.13 -12.22 31.60
CA ALA A 521 1.03 -11.90 30.79
C ALA A 521 0.69 -11.56 29.33
N ALA A 522 -0.59 -11.56 28.93
CA ALA A 522 -1.00 -11.41 27.54
C ALA A 522 -0.42 -10.15 26.87
N TRP A 523 -0.27 -9.04 27.58
CA TRP A 523 0.37 -7.83 27.11
C TRP A 523 1.80 -7.62 27.62
N GLY A 524 2.44 -8.71 28.08
CA GLY A 524 3.89 -8.79 28.23
C GLY A 524 4.51 -8.14 29.44
N ASN A 525 3.76 -7.99 30.53
CA ASN A 525 4.32 -7.40 31.75
C ASN A 525 4.29 -8.37 32.96
N PRO A 526 5.11 -9.46 32.94
CA PRO A 526 5.06 -10.52 33.94
C PRO A 526 5.72 -10.17 35.26
N SER A 527 6.42 -9.05 35.37
CA SER A 527 7.19 -8.63 36.53
C SER A 527 7.08 -7.11 36.76
N LYS A 528 7.71 -6.58 37.82
CA LYS A 528 7.86 -5.13 38.06
C LYS A 528 8.71 -4.42 37.01
N ASP A 529 9.26 -5.13 36.08
CA ASP A 529 10.00 -4.52 35.01
C ASP A 529 9.07 -3.59 34.21
N ALA A 530 9.37 -2.32 34.31
CA ALA A 530 8.57 -1.28 33.68
C ALA A 530 8.56 -1.36 32.14
N HIS A 531 9.57 -1.99 31.55
CA HIS A 531 9.67 -2.14 30.09
C HIS A 531 8.90 -3.38 29.61
N GLY A 532 8.87 -4.48 30.38
CA GLY A 532 8.21 -5.72 29.99
C GLY A 532 8.66 -6.22 28.62
N VAL A 533 7.90 -7.13 28.05
CA VAL A 533 8.17 -7.71 26.72
C VAL A 533 6.96 -7.56 25.79
N LYS A 534 7.18 -7.49 24.50
CA LYS A 534 6.09 -7.50 23.51
C LYS A 534 5.68 -8.93 23.20
N THR A 535 4.41 -9.27 23.48
CA THR A 535 3.83 -10.58 23.14
C THR A 535 3.12 -10.55 21.79
N ILE A 536 2.68 -11.73 21.33
CA ILE A 536 1.83 -11.82 20.13
C ILE A 536 0.45 -11.20 20.34
N TYR A 537 -0.02 -11.07 21.57
CA TYR A 537 -1.33 -10.47 21.90
C TYR A 537 -1.26 -8.96 22.13
N ASP A 538 -0.07 -8.36 22.09
CA ASP A 538 0.09 -6.92 22.25
C ASP A 538 -0.40 -6.19 20.98
N PRO A 539 -1.35 -5.25 21.08
CA PRO A 539 -1.93 -4.58 19.92
C PRO A 539 -1.03 -3.51 19.29
N CYS A 540 -0.02 -3.02 20.01
CA CYS A 540 0.80 -1.90 19.54
C CYS A 540 1.63 -2.24 18.28
N PRO A 541 2.05 -1.24 17.50
CA PRO A 541 2.89 -1.46 16.33
C PRO A 541 4.30 -1.95 16.71
N ARG A 542 5.11 -2.24 15.71
CA ARG A 542 6.52 -2.64 15.89
C ARG A 542 7.28 -1.59 16.70
N GLY A 543 8.19 -2.02 17.57
CA GLY A 543 8.95 -1.12 18.45
C GLY A 543 8.16 -0.51 19.61
N TRP A 544 6.87 -0.78 19.68
CA TRP A 544 5.97 -0.28 20.70
C TRP A 544 5.22 -1.41 21.41
N LYS A 545 4.80 -1.19 22.65
CA LYS A 545 4.03 -2.13 23.46
C LYS A 545 3.00 -1.41 24.32
N VAL A 546 2.02 -2.14 24.83
CA VAL A 546 1.10 -1.60 25.85
C VAL A 546 1.89 -1.16 27.07
N MET A 547 1.60 0.04 27.57
CA MET A 547 2.32 0.61 28.71
C MET A 547 2.08 -0.19 30.00
N SER A 548 3.05 -0.21 30.88
CA SER A 548 2.90 -0.77 32.22
C SER A 548 2.22 0.22 33.17
N SER A 549 1.72 -0.29 34.30
CA SER A 549 1.22 0.58 35.37
C SER A 549 2.29 1.50 35.94
N GLN A 550 3.55 1.07 35.99
CA GLN A 550 4.68 1.91 36.40
C GLN A 550 4.93 3.03 35.40
N ALA A 551 4.86 2.74 34.09
CA ALA A 551 4.97 3.78 33.07
C ALA A 551 3.85 4.82 33.24
N TRP A 552 2.60 4.39 33.48
CA TRP A 552 1.49 5.30 33.79
C TRP A 552 1.78 6.20 35.01
N ILE A 553 2.24 5.61 36.13
CA ILE A 553 2.61 6.34 37.35
C ILE A 553 3.74 7.34 37.05
N ALA A 554 4.73 6.96 36.28
CA ALA A 554 5.83 7.84 35.87
C ALA A 554 5.37 8.98 34.95
N LEU A 555 4.43 8.72 34.04
CA LEU A 555 3.81 9.73 33.17
C LEU A 555 3.06 10.79 34.00
N THR A 556 2.42 10.37 35.06
CA THR A 556 1.50 11.17 35.88
C THR A 556 2.08 11.62 37.22
N ASP A 557 3.40 11.61 37.37
CA ASP A 557 4.15 12.13 38.54
C ASP A 557 3.63 11.59 39.89
N ASN A 558 3.43 10.27 39.97
CA ASN A 558 2.91 9.62 41.19
C ASN A 558 1.56 10.19 41.67
N GLU A 559 0.59 10.26 40.80
CA GLU A 559 -0.79 10.65 41.08
C GLU A 559 -1.04 12.17 41.25
N THR A 560 -0.03 13.00 41.05
CA THR A 560 -0.15 14.48 41.10
C THR A 560 0.23 15.11 39.75
N PRO A 561 -0.49 14.80 38.67
CA PRO A 561 -0.15 15.27 37.34
C PRO A 561 -0.37 16.79 37.20
N ASP A 562 0.49 17.46 36.45
CA ASP A 562 0.15 18.78 35.90
C ASP A 562 -0.81 18.59 34.70
N ALA A 563 -2.04 18.26 35.01
CA ALA A 563 -3.08 17.95 34.04
C ALA A 563 -4.37 18.71 34.32
N VAL A 564 -4.95 19.22 33.27
CA VAL A 564 -6.16 20.04 33.34
C VAL A 564 -7.20 19.57 32.32
N VAL A 565 -8.47 19.81 32.63
CA VAL A 565 -9.58 19.55 31.70
C VAL A 565 -9.55 20.54 30.56
N ALA A 566 -9.60 20.02 29.32
CA ALA A 566 -9.80 20.78 28.09
C ALA A 566 -11.18 20.45 27.50
N THR A 567 -12.21 21.16 27.98
CA THR A 567 -13.62 20.90 27.62
C THR A 567 -13.89 21.13 26.13
N THR A 568 -13.22 22.13 25.54
CA THR A 568 -13.33 22.44 24.11
C THR A 568 -12.81 21.32 23.23
N MET A 569 -11.84 20.56 23.73
CA MET A 569 -11.24 19.41 23.01
C MET A 569 -11.77 18.07 23.51
N ARG A 570 -12.64 18.06 24.48
CA ARG A 570 -13.16 16.85 25.15
C ARG A 570 -12.07 15.90 25.58
N GLY A 571 -11.09 16.45 26.26
CA GLY A 571 -9.91 15.74 26.69
C GLY A 571 -9.30 16.34 27.94
N ILE A 572 -8.16 15.82 28.25
CA ILE A 572 -7.28 16.28 29.30
C ILE A 572 -5.94 16.65 28.66
N LEU A 573 -5.42 17.80 29.03
CA LEU A 573 -4.06 18.22 28.68
C LEU A 573 -3.14 17.96 29.87
N LEU A 574 -2.15 17.11 29.65
CA LEU A 574 -1.04 16.87 30.58
C LEU A 574 0.10 17.83 30.21
N ASP A 575 0.69 18.52 31.21
CA ASP A 575 1.75 19.51 31.05
C ASP A 575 1.36 20.63 30.03
N ASN A 576 0.08 20.96 29.90
CA ASN A 576 -0.49 21.89 28.92
C ASN A 576 -0.11 21.59 27.46
N LYS A 577 0.24 20.35 27.15
CA LYS A 577 0.74 19.95 25.82
C LYS A 577 0.16 18.64 25.33
N TRP A 578 0.13 17.63 26.17
CA TRP A 578 -0.17 16.27 25.75
C TRP A 578 -1.65 15.95 25.93
N TYR A 579 -2.30 15.63 24.83
CA TYR A 579 -3.73 15.37 24.80
C TYR A 579 -4.08 13.92 25.13
N PHE A 580 -5.08 13.76 25.99
CA PHE A 580 -5.74 12.48 26.30
C PHE A 580 -7.26 12.65 26.12
N PRO A 581 -7.88 11.92 25.18
CA PRO A 581 -9.32 12.05 24.95
C PRO A 581 -10.11 11.46 26.11
N LEU A 582 -11.27 12.04 26.40
CA LEU A 582 -12.23 11.47 27.37
C LEU A 582 -12.91 10.25 26.74
N THR A 583 -12.30 9.09 26.88
CA THR A 583 -12.75 7.85 26.27
C THR A 583 -13.60 7.00 27.22
N GLY A 584 -13.40 7.14 28.53
CA GLY A 584 -13.98 6.23 29.52
C GLY A 584 -13.60 4.77 29.29
N GLY A 585 -14.33 3.86 29.92
CA GLY A 585 -14.14 2.42 29.79
C GLY A 585 -15.40 1.70 29.30
N ALA A 586 -15.22 0.66 28.53
CA ALA A 586 -16.26 -0.19 27.99
C ALA A 586 -16.46 -1.44 28.85
N GLN A 587 -17.69 -1.85 29.05
CA GLN A 587 -17.99 -3.14 29.67
C GLN A 587 -19.31 -3.70 29.18
N HIS A 588 -19.41 -5.02 29.17
CA HIS A 588 -20.67 -5.73 29.00
C HIS A 588 -21.13 -6.22 30.37
N VAL A 589 -22.30 -5.80 30.84
CA VAL A 589 -22.85 -6.20 32.15
C VAL A 589 -24.17 -6.94 31.94
N ARG A 590 -24.24 -8.16 32.45
CA ARG A 590 -25.48 -8.91 32.46
C ARG A 590 -26.22 -8.60 33.75
N ASN A 591 -27.34 -7.93 33.70
CA ASN A 591 -28.24 -7.82 34.86
C ASN A 591 -29.16 -9.05 34.96
N SER A 592 -29.67 -9.33 36.17
CA SER A 592 -30.59 -10.42 36.46
C SER A 592 -31.83 -10.50 35.56
N ASP A 593 -32.14 -9.43 34.86
CA ASP A 593 -33.33 -9.26 34.01
C ASP A 593 -33.09 -9.39 32.51
N GLY A 594 -31.95 -9.97 32.11
CA GLY A 594 -31.67 -10.25 30.72
C GLY A 594 -30.70 -9.31 30.03
N GLY A 595 -29.90 -8.60 30.76
CA GLY A 595 -28.75 -7.83 30.31
C GLY A 595 -29.04 -6.36 30.12
N SER A 596 -28.39 -5.54 30.90
CA SER A 596 -28.12 -4.16 30.54
C SER A 596 -26.63 -4.03 30.33
N ASN A 597 -26.25 -3.42 29.23
CA ASN A 597 -24.90 -3.05 29.00
C ASN A 597 -24.67 -1.72 29.67
N GLY A 598 -23.82 -1.72 30.68
CA GLY A 598 -23.46 -0.50 31.38
C GLY A 598 -22.17 0.03 30.80
N TYR A 599 -22.24 1.23 30.22
CA TYR A 599 -21.10 2.10 30.17
C TYR A 599 -20.89 2.66 31.56
N THR A 600 -19.80 2.35 32.21
CA THR A 600 -19.39 3.09 33.40
C THR A 600 -18.65 4.33 32.92
N GLY A 601 -19.37 5.28 32.33
CA GLY A 601 -18.87 6.60 32.03
C GLY A 601 -18.50 7.30 33.31
N SER A 602 -17.31 7.07 33.79
CA SER A 602 -16.67 8.08 34.62
C SER A 602 -16.24 9.19 33.68
N CYS A 603 -16.55 10.45 34.00
CA CYS A 603 -15.99 11.61 33.31
C CYS A 603 -14.47 11.54 33.40
N GLY A 604 -13.81 10.87 32.46
CA GLY A 604 -12.38 10.68 32.56
C GLY A 604 -11.77 9.93 31.38
N VAL A 605 -10.47 9.92 31.36
CA VAL A 605 -9.64 9.10 30.48
C VAL A 605 -9.42 7.76 31.14
N GLU A 606 -9.73 6.68 30.46
CA GLU A 606 -9.33 5.33 30.88
C GLU A 606 -8.43 4.72 29.82
N VAL A 607 -7.22 4.32 30.21
CA VAL A 607 -6.22 3.72 29.32
C VAL A 607 -5.79 2.39 29.91
N CYS A 608 -5.90 1.31 29.14
CA CYS A 608 -5.42 -0.01 29.54
C CYS A 608 -3.93 0.01 29.83
N THR A 609 -3.52 -0.57 30.94
CA THR A 609 -2.10 -0.83 31.24
C THR A 609 -1.85 -2.32 31.28
N ALA A 610 -0.67 -2.74 30.84
CA ALA A 610 -0.24 -4.12 31.01
C ALA A 610 -0.16 -4.45 32.51
N TYR A 611 -0.74 -5.58 32.89
CA TYR A 611 -0.83 -5.98 34.28
C TYR A 611 0.45 -6.61 34.80
N TYR A 612 0.74 -6.38 36.07
CA TYR A 612 1.87 -6.94 36.77
C TYR A 612 1.46 -7.44 38.17
N MET A 613 1.97 -8.60 38.59
CA MET A 613 1.80 -9.12 39.95
C MET A 613 3.13 -9.32 40.66
N ASP A 614 3.17 -8.89 41.92
CA ASP A 614 4.23 -9.22 42.85
C ASP A 614 3.61 -10.05 44.02
N GLY A 615 4.15 -11.26 44.23
CA GLY A 615 3.81 -12.07 45.38
C GLY A 615 2.90 -13.27 45.08
N PRO A 616 2.59 -14.07 46.15
CA PRO A 616 1.83 -15.30 46.04
C PRO A 616 0.30 -15.08 45.89
N ASP A 617 -0.17 -13.86 46.07
CA ASP A 617 -1.59 -13.55 46.01
C ASP A 617 -1.94 -13.14 44.56
N TYR A 618 -2.30 -14.14 43.81
CA TYR A 618 -2.81 -14.02 42.47
C TYR A 618 -4.15 -13.28 42.43
N SER A 619 -4.18 -12.06 41.87
CA SER A 619 -5.43 -11.37 41.62
C SER A 619 -5.61 -11.21 40.11
N PRO A 620 -6.63 -11.81 39.50
CA PRO A 620 -6.84 -11.79 38.05
C PRO A 620 -7.45 -10.49 37.51
N TRP A 621 -7.27 -9.38 38.21
CA TRP A 621 -7.83 -8.10 37.79
C TRP A 621 -6.99 -7.41 36.71
N GLY A 622 -7.63 -6.89 35.69
CA GLY A 622 -7.03 -5.96 34.77
C GLY A 622 -6.62 -4.64 35.45
N ARG A 623 -5.79 -3.84 34.83
CA ARG A 623 -5.41 -2.53 35.33
C ARG A 623 -5.66 -1.45 34.30
N VAL A 624 -6.22 -0.32 34.72
CA VAL A 624 -6.34 0.88 33.92
C VAL A 624 -5.64 2.04 34.63
N GLY A 625 -4.95 2.86 33.85
CA GLY A 625 -4.60 4.22 34.22
C GLY A 625 -5.79 5.14 33.95
N ALA A 626 -6.14 5.99 34.87
CA ALA A 626 -7.29 6.86 34.69
C ALA A 626 -6.98 8.30 35.15
N PHE A 627 -7.35 9.27 34.33
CA PHE A 627 -7.55 10.64 34.79
C PHE A 627 -9.01 10.82 35.15
N LYS A 628 -9.28 11.36 36.31
CA LYS A 628 -10.62 11.66 36.77
C LYS A 628 -10.83 13.14 37.02
N ALA A 629 -11.80 13.71 36.32
CA ALA A 629 -12.30 15.03 36.58
C ALA A 629 -13.48 14.99 37.60
N ALA A 630 -13.76 16.09 38.28
CA ALA A 630 -14.95 16.22 39.14
C ALA A 630 -16.23 16.09 38.28
N PRO A 631 -17.38 15.61 38.84
CA PRO A 631 -18.62 15.43 38.08
C PRO A 631 -19.12 16.71 37.47
N ASN A 632 -18.82 17.81 37.57
CA ASN A 632 -19.25 19.07 36.93
C ASN A 632 -18.03 19.90 36.51
N TYR A 633 -17.05 19.25 35.92
CA TYR A 633 -15.80 19.85 35.52
C TYR A 633 -15.99 21.02 34.53
N LYS A 634 -15.05 21.95 34.59
CA LYS A 634 -14.95 23.13 33.71
C LYS A 634 -13.59 23.14 33.04
N GLU A 635 -13.47 23.98 32.03
CA GLU A 635 -12.20 24.27 31.37
C GLU A 635 -11.15 24.67 32.42
N GLY A 636 -9.99 24.03 32.39
CA GLY A 636 -8.87 24.29 33.28
C GLY A 636 -8.97 23.65 34.67
N ASP A 637 -10.03 22.92 34.99
CA ASP A 637 -10.11 22.20 36.25
C ASP A 637 -9.02 21.13 36.34
N SER A 638 -8.38 21.02 37.51
CA SER A 638 -7.39 19.97 37.80
C SER A 638 -8.03 18.59 37.82
N VAL A 639 -7.28 17.60 37.38
CA VAL A 639 -7.70 16.19 37.40
C VAL A 639 -6.88 15.40 38.40
N THR A 640 -7.47 14.32 38.91
CA THR A 640 -6.73 13.34 39.71
C THR A 640 -6.34 12.17 38.82
N CYS A 641 -5.18 11.61 39.06
CA CYS A 641 -4.72 10.39 38.39
C CYS A 641 -4.87 9.18 39.32
N GLN A 642 -5.24 8.07 38.75
CA GLN A 642 -5.37 6.81 39.49
C GLN A 642 -4.90 5.64 38.63
N SER A 643 -4.35 4.62 39.29
CA SER A 643 -4.20 3.29 38.70
C SER A 643 -5.23 2.36 39.38
N GLN A 644 -6.16 1.85 38.63
CA GLN A 644 -7.30 1.09 39.18
C GLN A 644 -7.31 -0.36 38.71
N ASN A 645 -7.83 -1.24 39.58
CA ASN A 645 -8.20 -2.59 39.16
C ASN A 645 -9.52 -2.54 38.39
N THR A 646 -9.62 -3.32 37.34
CA THR A 646 -10.82 -3.49 36.55
C THR A 646 -10.98 -4.95 36.16
N TYR A 647 -12.19 -5.37 35.77
CA TYR A 647 -12.39 -6.70 35.20
C TYR A 647 -11.74 -6.83 33.83
N SER A 648 -11.22 -8.01 33.53
CA SER A 648 -10.59 -8.26 32.24
C SER A 648 -11.59 -8.32 31.06
N ASP A 649 -12.89 -8.50 31.33
CA ASP A 649 -13.95 -8.43 30.34
C ASP A 649 -14.30 -6.99 29.91
N ARG A 650 -13.74 -6.00 30.58
CA ARG A 650 -13.81 -4.60 30.18
C ARG A 650 -12.79 -4.26 29.13
N GLY A 651 -12.91 -3.08 28.56
CA GLY A 651 -11.95 -2.52 27.64
C GLY A 651 -11.83 -1.01 27.82
N ALA A 652 -10.73 -0.48 27.33
CA ALA A 652 -10.45 0.94 27.28
C ALA A 652 -9.52 1.25 26.10
N SER A 653 -9.18 2.52 25.91
CA SER A 653 -8.15 2.88 24.94
C SER A 653 -6.78 2.30 25.33
N VAL A 654 -5.86 2.25 24.38
CA VAL A 654 -4.48 1.83 24.58
C VAL A 654 -3.56 2.96 24.12
N ARG A 655 -2.59 3.32 24.98
CA ARG A 655 -1.48 4.16 24.57
C ARG A 655 -0.18 3.37 24.68
N CYS A 656 0.56 3.33 23.59
CA CYS A 656 1.77 2.52 23.50
C CYS A 656 2.99 3.24 24.05
N ILE A 657 3.90 2.47 24.64
CA ILE A 657 5.24 2.93 25.01
C ILE A 657 6.28 2.27 24.12
N ARG A 658 7.40 2.97 23.89
CA ARG A 658 8.50 2.44 23.09
C ARG A 658 9.21 1.32 23.86
N ILE A 659 9.63 0.30 23.13
CA ILE A 659 10.48 -0.77 23.63
C ILE A 659 11.90 -0.27 23.42
N ASP A 660 12.68 -0.10 24.50
CA ASP A 660 14.11 0.13 24.38
C ASP A 660 14.73 -1.17 23.87
N GLU A 661 15.40 -1.11 22.71
CA GLU A 661 16.12 -2.22 22.11
C GLU A 661 17.42 -2.54 22.87
#